data_e3e267cec6ae6aedc0619f547fc2e4ef
#
_entry.id   e3e267cec6ae6aedc0619f547fc2e4ef
#
_cell.length_a   1.000
_cell.length_b   1.000
_cell.length_c   1.000
_cell.angle_alpha   90.00
_cell.angle_beta   90.00
_cell.angle_gamma   90.00
#
_symmetry.space_group_name_H-M   'P 1'
#
loop_
_entity.id
_entity.type
_entity.pdbx_description
1 polymer ?
#
loop_
_entity_poly.entity_id
_entity_poly.type
_entity_poly.pdbx_seq_one_letter_code
_entity_poly.pdbx_strand_id
1 'polypeptide(L)'
;MSVKQTVGLDSQKITALYERLSRDDDQAGDSNSIVNQKKYLESYAEQRGYTNIQHYTDDGWSGGNFDRPSWKRLVADIEAGKVAHVLVKDMSRIGRDYLQTGFYTEVMFRQHAVHFVAIANSVDSDDQNSNEFAPFLNIMNEWYLRDLSRKQKAAVRVKGESGKPTTNCAIYGYRKEPGDKYTWHIDEDAAAVVRRIFRLTIEGKGPYEIARILFEDKVDTPAVYAAKQGRGVWKSKEEFPNPYNWTGFVVSQILSKPEYMGHTVNFRSHKQSYKDKNPVMNPKEDWLIFEDTHEAIVDKGTWELAQQLRKTPRRHDTIGEANPLTGLLLCGDCGAKMYNQRSRGTENKPYPTDVYECSTYKLAGQKRTTACCSHRIMTKALRELILDTIRTASTYAISNQEEFAAKVRAASQIKQKEAAKDTQRKLNKDRKRIAELDNIIKKLYESFAIGRITDERFDSLLAEYEAEQKELRASVADAEQRLSSFEEDTARVEQFMELAKRYTDFSELTPMMINEFIEKIIVHAPEKVDGDRVQEVEIYLKFIGQFELPAPELTEEEIKRQEQLHRHRVRSRERYQMMKNGEHTVGQPFKLTCKCCGKEFESRNSATMYCSPNCRARFYRQEAAKERSREVVCGNCGKTFIATRKDVKYCCEECRYAAQIRRQGERKKALREEKQASALPEKEQTLLDTPPAEESEQEQKTA
;
A
#
# COMPACT_ATOMS: atom_id res chain seq x y z
N MET A 1 60.84 47.22 24.15
CA MET A 1 59.68 48.01 24.64
C MET A 1 58.65 47.05 25.25
N SER A 2 58.32 47.35 26.49
CA SER A 2 57.57 46.46 27.40
C SER A 2 56.18 46.16 26.93
N VAL A 3 55.86 44.87 26.70
CA VAL A 3 54.51 44.38 26.53
C VAL A 3 53.86 44.39 27.91
N LYS A 4 52.95 45.32 28.16
CA LYS A 4 52.04 45.28 29.30
C LYS A 4 51.09 44.11 29.13
N GLN A 5 51.32 43.07 29.93
CA GLN A 5 50.36 42.01 30.18
C GLN A 5 49.13 42.63 30.84
N THR A 6 48.01 42.61 30.19
CA THR A 6 46.67 42.77 30.77
C THR A 6 46.23 41.43 31.41
N VAL A 7 46.93 41.11 32.52
CA VAL A 7 46.62 39.98 33.38
C VAL A 7 45.62 40.44 34.42
N GLY A 8 44.36 40.27 34.28
CA GLY A 8 43.43 40.63 35.34
C GLY A 8 41.92 40.27 35.12
N LEU A 9 41.46 40.07 33.92
CA LEU A 9 40.02 39.78 33.64
C LEU A 9 39.80 38.46 32.93
N ASP A 10 40.80 37.84 32.31
CA ASP A 10 40.69 36.60 31.57
C ASP A 10 40.80 35.32 32.43
N SER A 11 41.28 35.42 33.67
CA SER A 11 41.46 34.24 34.55
C SER A 11 40.15 33.62 35.06
N GLN A 12 39.00 34.29 34.90
CA GLN A 12 37.70 33.78 35.28
C GLN A 12 36.95 33.09 34.09
N LYS A 13 37.33 33.42 32.87
CA LYS A 13 36.70 32.85 31.70
C LYS A 13 37.26 31.45 31.38
N ILE A 14 36.45 30.67 30.69
CA ILE A 14 36.72 29.27 30.33
C ILE A 14 37.75 29.23 29.19
N THR A 15 38.75 28.35 29.33
CA THR A 15 39.56 27.83 28.23
C THR A 15 38.94 26.52 27.77
N ALA A 16 38.23 26.55 26.63
CA ALA A 16 37.54 25.42 26.10
C ALA A 16 38.48 24.53 25.26
N LEU A 17 38.62 23.27 25.66
CA LEU A 17 39.29 22.24 24.89
C LEU A 17 38.22 21.45 24.12
N TYR A 18 38.27 21.53 22.79
CA TYR A 18 37.25 20.83 21.97
C TYR A 18 37.85 19.62 21.27
N GLU A 19 37.28 18.44 21.57
CA GLU A 19 37.68 17.15 21.01
C GLU A 19 36.57 16.54 20.22
N ARG A 20 36.94 15.95 19.08
CA ARG A 20 35.98 15.21 18.23
C ARG A 20 36.63 14.00 17.57
N LEU A 21 35.92 12.88 17.61
CA LEU A 21 36.29 11.68 16.87
C LEU A 21 35.08 11.21 16.04
N SER A 22 35.29 10.83 14.78
CA SER A 22 34.26 10.21 13.95
C SER A 22 34.44 8.71 13.97
N ARG A 23 33.34 7.94 13.72
CA ARG A 23 33.42 6.48 13.62
C ARG A 23 34.36 5.97 12.51
N ASP A 24 34.63 6.82 11.52
CA ASP A 24 35.55 6.48 10.42
C ASP A 24 37.03 6.70 10.82
N ASP A 25 37.31 7.50 11.86
CA ASP A 25 38.67 7.80 12.36
C ASP A 25 39.19 6.69 13.31
N ASP A 26 38.33 5.81 13.84
CA ASP A 26 38.69 4.67 14.71
C ASP A 26 39.62 3.64 14.05
N GLN A 27 39.70 3.63 12.71
CA GLN A 27 40.55 2.73 11.95
C GLN A 27 42.02 3.24 11.79
N ALA A 28 42.32 4.45 12.22
CA ALA A 28 43.59 5.10 11.96
C ALA A 28 44.64 5.00 13.12
N GLY A 29 44.37 4.17 14.13
CA GLY A 29 45.32 3.88 15.25
C GLY A 29 45.20 4.81 16.45
N ASP A 30 45.86 4.42 17.54
CA ASP A 30 45.77 5.01 18.90
C ASP A 30 46.02 6.52 19.02
N SER A 31 46.69 7.17 18.06
CA SER A 31 46.98 8.60 18.08
C SER A 31 45.78 9.51 17.91
N ASN A 32 44.67 9.01 17.43
CA ASN A 32 43.45 9.77 17.15
C ASN A 32 42.34 9.58 18.21
N SER A 33 42.57 8.79 19.23
CA SER A 33 41.59 8.57 20.29
C SER A 33 41.26 9.88 21.04
N ILE A 34 40.02 10.01 21.53
CA ILE A 34 39.58 11.15 22.37
C ILE A 34 40.51 11.36 23.57
N VAL A 35 40.96 10.26 24.20
CA VAL A 35 41.87 10.32 25.36
C VAL A 35 43.20 10.97 24.97
N ASN A 36 43.77 10.64 23.83
CA ASN A 36 45.02 11.23 23.36
C ASN A 36 44.83 12.71 22.98
N GLN A 37 43.66 13.06 22.38
CA GLN A 37 43.35 14.47 22.09
C GLN A 37 43.26 15.29 23.36
N LYS A 38 42.58 14.79 24.41
CA LYS A 38 42.50 15.47 25.71
C LYS A 38 43.87 15.72 26.31
N LYS A 39 44.68 14.67 26.47
CA LYS A 39 46.07 14.82 27.02
C LYS A 39 46.90 15.79 26.20
N TYR A 40 46.80 15.79 24.88
CA TYR A 40 47.52 16.69 24.00
C TYR A 40 47.12 18.15 24.20
N LEU A 41 45.82 18.42 24.29
CA LEU A 41 45.28 19.77 24.50
C LEU A 41 45.55 20.28 25.92
N GLU A 42 45.44 19.41 26.95
CA GLU A 42 45.79 19.74 28.35
C GLU A 42 47.27 20.14 28.47
N SER A 43 48.17 19.29 27.92
CA SER A 43 49.61 19.58 27.96
C SER A 43 49.96 20.90 27.26
N TYR A 44 49.31 21.20 26.12
CA TYR A 44 49.50 22.47 25.43
C TYR A 44 48.98 23.66 26.27
N ALA A 45 47.78 23.50 26.86
CA ALA A 45 47.19 24.53 27.71
C ALA A 45 48.03 24.83 28.93
N GLU A 46 48.56 23.81 29.62
CA GLU A 46 49.45 23.94 30.76
C GLU A 46 50.78 24.65 30.38
N GLN A 47 51.41 24.22 29.27
CA GLN A 47 52.66 24.83 28.78
C GLN A 47 52.53 26.32 28.42
N ARG A 48 51.35 26.73 27.98
CA ARG A 48 51.05 28.12 27.61
C ARG A 48 50.42 28.93 28.74
N GLY A 49 50.18 28.31 29.92
CA GLY A 49 49.63 28.97 31.11
C GLY A 49 48.13 29.31 31.03
N TYR A 50 47.37 28.61 30.20
CA TYR A 50 45.93 28.76 30.18
C TYR A 50 45.30 28.17 31.45
N THR A 51 44.33 28.90 32.01
CA THR A 51 43.64 28.54 33.25
C THR A 51 42.18 28.25 32.98
N ASN A 52 41.44 27.72 33.98
CA ASN A 52 40.01 27.41 33.89
C ASN A 52 39.66 26.51 32.68
N ILE A 53 40.35 25.38 32.58
CA ILE A 53 40.20 24.41 31.48
C ILE A 53 38.88 23.65 31.59
N GLN A 54 38.12 23.60 30.49
CA GLN A 54 36.90 22.80 30.37
C GLN A 54 36.87 22.02 29.04
N HIS A 55 36.52 20.72 29.12
CA HIS A 55 36.40 19.86 27.94
C HIS A 55 35.01 19.90 27.32
N TYR A 56 34.98 19.97 25.99
CA TYR A 56 33.80 19.86 25.14
C TYR A 56 34.06 18.74 24.15
N THR A 57 33.50 17.56 24.44
CA THR A 57 33.80 16.31 23.70
C THR A 57 32.62 15.83 22.93
N ASP A 58 32.76 15.58 21.61
CA ASP A 58 31.79 14.95 20.71
C ASP A 58 32.40 13.68 20.12
N ASP A 59 32.21 12.54 20.82
CA ASP A 59 32.67 11.22 20.36
C ASP A 59 31.66 10.57 19.40
N GLY A 60 32.15 9.96 18.33
CA GLY A 60 31.31 9.32 17.32
C GLY A 60 30.58 10.27 16.35
N TRP A 61 30.89 11.58 16.37
CA TRP A 61 30.27 12.60 15.54
C TRP A 61 31.09 12.98 14.31
N SER A 62 30.44 13.02 13.13
CA SER A 62 31.06 13.44 11.88
C SER A 62 31.42 14.92 11.88
N GLY A 63 32.52 15.28 11.24
CA GLY A 63 32.91 16.68 11.00
C GLY A 63 32.14 17.40 9.90
N GLY A 64 31.22 16.69 9.20
CA GLY A 64 30.47 17.25 8.08
C GLY A 64 29.28 18.13 8.45
N ASN A 65 28.87 18.16 9.72
CA ASN A 65 27.81 19.05 10.23
C ASN A 65 28.18 19.58 11.61
N PHE A 66 27.46 20.61 12.05
CA PHE A 66 27.64 21.26 13.36
C PHE A 66 26.50 20.96 14.35
N ASP A 67 25.65 19.96 14.05
CA ASP A 67 24.55 19.52 14.89
C ASP A 67 25.04 18.51 15.94
N ARG A 68 25.97 18.95 16.79
CA ARG A 68 26.68 18.16 17.80
C ARG A 68 26.40 18.72 19.20
N PRO A 69 26.10 17.88 20.20
CA PRO A 69 25.71 18.35 21.53
C PRO A 69 26.74 19.24 22.23
N SER A 70 28.03 18.80 22.29
CA SER A 70 29.06 19.56 22.96
C SER A 70 29.49 20.81 22.18
N TRP A 71 29.44 20.76 20.84
CA TRP A 71 29.64 21.94 20.00
C TRP A 71 28.59 23.01 20.28
N LYS A 72 27.28 22.62 20.31
CA LYS A 72 26.18 23.55 20.62
C LYS A 72 26.35 24.19 22.02
N ARG A 73 26.76 23.38 23.00
CA ARG A 73 27.03 23.88 24.34
C ARG A 73 28.20 24.89 24.34
N LEU A 74 29.29 24.59 23.62
CA LEU A 74 30.42 25.49 23.45
C LEU A 74 29.97 26.81 22.81
N VAL A 75 29.23 26.78 21.73
CA VAL A 75 28.69 27.97 21.06
C VAL A 75 27.82 28.80 22.00
N ALA A 76 26.91 28.17 22.76
CA ALA A 76 26.07 28.87 23.75
C ALA A 76 26.91 29.53 24.87
N ASP A 77 27.96 28.86 25.34
CA ASP A 77 28.85 29.44 26.34
C ASP A 77 29.72 30.60 25.79
N ILE A 78 30.07 30.54 24.49
CA ILE A 78 30.74 31.66 23.80
C ILE A 78 29.78 32.85 23.68
N GLU A 79 28.55 32.63 23.21
CA GLU A 79 27.51 33.66 23.08
C GLU A 79 27.18 34.30 24.43
N ALA A 80 27.24 33.52 25.52
CA ALA A 80 27.08 34.02 26.89
C ALA A 80 28.33 34.78 27.44
N GLY A 81 29.41 34.89 26.64
CA GLY A 81 30.64 35.60 27.02
C GLY A 81 31.49 34.89 28.07
N LYS A 82 31.28 33.60 28.34
CA LYS A 82 31.98 32.81 29.36
C LYS A 82 33.32 32.24 28.88
N VAL A 83 33.56 32.15 27.58
CA VAL A 83 34.75 31.51 26.99
C VAL A 83 35.72 32.57 26.52
N ALA A 84 37.00 32.44 26.90
CA ALA A 84 38.09 33.29 26.41
C ALA A 84 38.92 32.64 25.32
N HIS A 85 39.13 31.32 25.42
CA HIS A 85 40.00 30.57 24.51
C HIS A 85 39.33 29.30 24.03
N VAL A 86 39.50 28.95 22.75
CA VAL A 86 39.10 27.68 22.17
C VAL A 86 40.30 26.99 21.55
N LEU A 87 40.70 25.85 22.10
CA LEU A 87 41.86 25.08 21.66
C LEU A 87 41.35 23.78 21.00
N VAL A 88 41.87 23.48 19.80
CA VAL A 88 41.63 22.25 19.10
C VAL A 88 42.92 21.62 18.62
N LYS A 89 42.94 20.28 18.45
CA LYS A 89 44.11 19.59 17.90
C LYS A 89 44.42 20.10 16.48
N ASP A 90 43.42 20.13 15.62
CA ASP A 90 43.51 20.58 14.23
C ASP A 90 42.16 21.14 13.73
N MET A 91 42.17 21.90 12.63
CA MET A 91 40.98 22.53 12.06
C MET A 91 39.87 21.54 11.72
N SER A 92 40.21 20.29 11.39
CA SER A 92 39.22 19.27 11.05
C SER A 92 38.36 18.86 12.25
N ARG A 93 38.81 19.12 13.50
CA ARG A 93 38.05 18.85 14.73
C ARG A 93 36.88 19.80 14.85
N ILE A 94 37.01 21.07 14.46
CA ILE A 94 35.88 22.01 14.40
C ILE A 94 34.88 21.53 13.36
N GLY A 95 35.31 21.39 12.14
CA GLY A 95 34.43 20.96 11.05
C GLY A 95 35.17 20.80 9.74
N ARG A 96 34.47 20.18 8.79
CA ARG A 96 34.95 19.98 7.42
C ARG A 96 34.09 20.74 6.40
N ASP A 97 33.08 21.50 6.85
CA ASP A 97 32.29 22.39 6.01
C ASP A 97 32.96 23.77 5.99
N TYR A 98 33.44 24.17 4.81
CA TYR A 98 34.19 25.41 4.62
C TYR A 98 33.43 26.65 5.13
N LEU A 99 32.15 26.79 4.71
CA LEU A 99 31.37 27.98 5.06
C LEU A 99 31.08 28.08 6.54
N GLN A 100 30.68 26.98 7.17
CA GLN A 100 30.35 26.96 8.59
C GLN A 100 31.61 27.07 9.48
N THR A 101 32.69 26.35 9.12
CA THR A 101 33.95 26.46 9.86
C THR A 101 34.50 27.88 9.76
N GLY A 102 34.52 28.48 8.57
CA GLY A 102 34.95 29.88 8.39
C GLY A 102 34.07 30.86 9.16
N PHE A 103 32.73 30.68 9.13
CA PHE A 103 31.83 31.52 9.94
C PHE A 103 32.20 31.51 11.43
N TYR A 104 32.43 30.33 12.00
CA TYR A 104 32.78 30.24 13.43
C TYR A 104 34.15 30.83 13.70
N THR A 105 35.19 30.49 12.92
CA THR A 105 36.58 30.92 13.24
C THR A 105 36.86 32.35 12.82
N GLU A 106 36.29 32.87 11.75
CA GLU A 106 36.62 34.20 11.21
C GLU A 106 35.63 35.28 11.65
N VAL A 107 34.37 34.90 11.93
CA VAL A 107 33.32 35.86 12.28
C VAL A 107 32.92 35.73 13.74
N MET A 108 32.35 34.58 14.13
CA MET A 108 31.72 34.42 15.44
C MET A 108 32.70 34.50 16.58
N PHE A 109 33.84 33.80 16.52
CA PHE A 109 34.85 33.86 17.58
C PHE A 109 35.43 35.28 17.75
N ARG A 110 35.66 35.98 16.62
CA ARG A 110 36.13 37.40 16.68
C ARG A 110 35.07 38.34 17.25
N GLN A 111 33.80 38.17 16.91
CA GLN A 111 32.71 39.00 17.46
C GLN A 111 32.62 38.88 18.99
N HIS A 112 32.89 37.70 19.52
CA HIS A 112 32.85 37.44 20.96
C HIS A 112 34.23 37.58 21.65
N ALA A 113 35.25 38.10 20.94
CA ALA A 113 36.62 38.24 21.43
C ALA A 113 37.19 36.91 21.99
N VAL A 114 36.93 35.80 21.33
CA VAL A 114 37.46 34.47 21.68
C VAL A 114 38.72 34.20 20.89
N HIS A 115 39.81 33.93 21.62
CA HIS A 115 41.09 33.50 21.03
C HIS A 115 41.01 32.03 20.60
N PHE A 116 41.27 31.76 19.33
CA PHE A 116 41.19 30.42 18.73
C PHE A 116 42.57 29.91 18.31
N VAL A 117 42.87 28.65 18.70
CA VAL A 117 44.11 27.98 18.33
C VAL A 117 43.84 26.56 17.81
N ALA A 118 44.35 26.25 16.60
CA ALA A 118 44.41 24.89 16.06
C ALA A 118 45.88 24.43 16.00
N ILE A 119 46.29 23.65 17.01
CA ILE A 119 47.69 23.41 17.34
C ILE A 119 48.47 22.74 16.18
N ALA A 120 47.98 21.62 15.66
CA ALA A 120 48.66 20.87 14.60
C ALA A 120 48.70 21.60 13.24
N ASN A 121 47.85 22.61 13.06
CA ASN A 121 47.85 23.42 11.83
C ASN A 121 48.62 24.74 12.01
N SER A 122 49.16 25.01 13.20
CA SER A 122 49.81 26.31 13.55
C SER A 122 48.93 27.51 13.25
N VAL A 123 47.59 27.38 13.46
CA VAL A 123 46.61 28.46 13.32
C VAL A 123 46.36 29.05 14.67
N ASP A 124 46.59 30.36 14.79
CA ASP A 124 46.39 31.16 16.00
C ASP A 124 45.67 32.46 15.60
N SER A 125 44.49 32.74 16.17
CA SER A 125 43.69 33.90 15.79
C SER A 125 44.35 35.24 16.13
N ASP A 126 45.33 35.26 17.03
CA ASP A 126 46.06 36.46 17.39
C ASP A 126 47.32 36.68 16.53
N ASP A 127 47.76 35.68 15.76
CA ASP A 127 48.88 35.80 14.83
C ASP A 127 48.36 36.08 13.39
N GLN A 128 48.62 37.26 12.86
CA GLN A 128 48.19 37.69 11.54
C GLN A 128 48.71 36.80 10.41
N ASN A 129 49.92 36.27 10.50
CA ASN A 129 50.53 35.42 9.48
C ASN A 129 49.86 34.01 9.41
N SER A 130 49.44 33.46 10.55
CA SER A 130 48.81 32.17 10.63
C SER A 130 47.35 32.19 10.13
N ASN A 131 46.67 33.33 10.21
CA ASN A 131 45.29 33.51 9.79
C ASN A 131 45.09 33.48 8.25
N GLU A 132 46.11 33.85 7.48
CA GLU A 132 46.04 33.85 6.00
C GLU A 132 45.91 32.44 5.42
N PHE A 133 46.42 31.40 6.10
CA PHE A 133 46.36 30.00 5.66
C PHE A 133 45.11 29.25 6.11
N ALA A 134 44.35 29.71 7.11
CA ALA A 134 43.17 29.03 7.64
C ALA A 134 42.08 28.80 6.56
N PRO A 135 41.74 29.75 5.69
CA PRO A 135 40.80 29.53 4.59
C PRO A 135 41.24 28.43 3.62
N PHE A 136 42.54 28.36 3.30
CA PHE A 136 43.09 27.30 2.43
C PHE A 136 42.92 25.93 3.05
N LEU A 137 43.18 25.77 4.36
CA LEU A 137 43.00 24.51 5.07
C LEU A 137 41.53 24.07 5.07
N ASN A 138 40.59 24.99 5.23
CA ASN A 138 39.18 24.71 5.17
C ASN A 138 38.75 24.28 3.76
N ILE A 139 39.24 24.94 2.71
CA ILE A 139 38.99 24.55 1.30
C ILE A 139 39.58 23.15 1.03
N MET A 140 40.78 22.87 1.47
CA MET A 140 41.44 21.55 1.33
C MET A 140 40.65 20.45 2.02
N ASN A 141 40.13 20.67 3.22
CA ASN A 141 39.30 19.71 3.94
C ASN A 141 37.99 19.44 3.20
N GLU A 142 37.33 20.47 2.68
CA GLU A 142 36.11 20.27 1.86
C GLU A 142 36.39 19.55 0.55
N TRP A 143 37.49 19.90 -0.14
CA TRP A 143 37.91 19.21 -1.36
C TRP A 143 38.18 17.73 -1.12
N TYR A 144 38.86 17.38 -0.02
CA TYR A 144 39.11 16.00 0.38
C TYR A 144 37.84 15.21 0.58
N LEU A 145 36.83 15.77 1.28
CA LEU A 145 35.53 15.12 1.44
C LEU A 145 34.79 14.93 0.10
N ARG A 146 34.87 15.92 -0.78
CA ARG A 146 34.29 15.84 -2.13
C ARG A 146 34.96 14.78 -2.98
N ASP A 147 36.30 14.68 -2.93
CA ASP A 147 37.06 13.65 -3.60
C ASP A 147 36.75 12.24 -3.05
N LEU A 148 36.72 12.09 -1.75
CA LEU A 148 36.33 10.84 -1.08
C LEU A 148 34.93 10.39 -1.49
N SER A 149 33.98 11.34 -1.50
CA SER A 149 32.61 11.06 -1.95
C SER A 149 32.55 10.63 -3.42
N ARG A 150 33.34 11.25 -4.32
CA ARG A 150 33.45 10.84 -5.74
C ARG A 150 34.00 9.42 -5.86
N LYS A 151 35.07 9.11 -5.12
CA LYS A 151 35.69 7.77 -5.11
C LYS A 151 34.73 6.71 -4.58
N GLN A 152 33.99 6.99 -3.50
CA GLN A 152 32.98 6.10 -2.97
C GLN A 152 31.83 5.89 -3.97
N LYS A 153 31.32 6.95 -4.61
CA LYS A 153 30.28 6.85 -5.64
C LYS A 153 30.75 6.00 -6.83
N ALA A 154 31.99 6.19 -7.28
CA ALA A 154 32.58 5.38 -8.36
C ALA A 154 32.70 3.90 -7.97
N ALA A 155 33.17 3.58 -6.77
CA ALA A 155 33.26 2.22 -6.27
C ALA A 155 31.89 1.54 -6.14
N VAL A 156 30.87 2.28 -5.62
CA VAL A 156 29.47 1.79 -5.54
C VAL A 156 28.91 1.57 -6.95
N ARG A 157 29.25 2.44 -7.92
CA ARG A 157 28.82 2.30 -9.31
C ARG A 157 29.38 1.04 -9.96
N VAL A 158 30.69 0.83 -9.92
CA VAL A 158 31.35 -0.38 -10.44
C VAL A 158 30.78 -1.64 -9.78
N LYS A 159 30.60 -1.62 -8.45
CA LYS A 159 29.99 -2.72 -7.71
C LYS A 159 28.56 -2.99 -8.18
N GLY A 160 27.75 -1.96 -8.35
CA GLY A 160 26.35 -2.09 -8.76
C GLY A 160 26.20 -2.56 -10.21
N GLU A 161 27.06 -2.08 -11.11
CA GLU A 161 27.11 -2.50 -12.52
C GLU A 161 27.59 -3.97 -12.67
N SER A 162 28.33 -4.51 -11.71
CA SER A 162 28.73 -5.92 -11.69
C SER A 162 27.63 -6.87 -11.12
N GLY A 163 26.40 -6.39 -10.89
CA GLY A 163 25.30 -7.20 -10.36
C GLY A 163 25.33 -7.43 -8.85
N LYS A 164 26.35 -6.95 -8.15
CA LYS A 164 26.43 -7.10 -6.68
C LYS A 164 25.49 -6.11 -6.00
N PRO A 165 24.77 -6.52 -4.93
CA PRO A 165 23.90 -5.62 -4.21
C PRO A 165 24.68 -4.47 -3.58
N THR A 166 24.22 -3.24 -3.84
CA THR A 166 24.84 -2.02 -3.30
C THR A 166 24.44 -1.72 -1.86
N THR A 167 23.40 -2.40 -1.34
CA THR A 167 22.89 -2.26 0.03
C THR A 167 23.75 -3.03 1.03
N ASN A 168 23.97 -2.43 2.19
CA ASN A 168 24.75 -3.09 3.26
C ASN A 168 23.97 -4.22 3.93
N CYS A 169 22.66 -4.07 4.08
CA CYS A 169 21.78 -5.07 4.69
C CYS A 169 20.89 -5.71 3.64
N ALA A 170 20.57 -6.99 3.80
CA ALA A 170 19.50 -7.63 3.07
C ALA A 170 18.14 -7.04 3.47
N ILE A 171 17.16 -7.11 2.58
CA ILE A 171 15.78 -6.69 2.89
C ILE A 171 15.11 -7.71 3.84
N TYR A 172 14.01 -7.32 4.47
CA TYR A 172 13.21 -8.21 5.32
C TYR A 172 12.80 -9.46 4.54
N GLY A 173 12.94 -10.63 5.12
CA GLY A 173 12.77 -11.93 4.45
C GLY A 173 14.09 -12.57 3.99
N TYR A 174 15.17 -11.79 3.94
CA TYR A 174 16.51 -12.28 3.59
C TYR A 174 17.55 -11.96 4.66
N ARG A 175 18.61 -12.75 4.69
CA ARG A 175 19.79 -12.56 5.54
C ARG A 175 21.07 -12.67 4.72
N LYS A 176 22.15 -12.11 5.24
CA LYS A 176 23.51 -12.32 4.75
C LYS A 176 24.24 -13.23 5.73
N GLU A 177 25.05 -14.15 5.23
CA GLU A 177 25.88 -14.99 6.09
C GLU A 177 27.21 -14.31 6.45
N PRO A 178 27.79 -14.66 7.61
CA PRO A 178 29.13 -14.20 7.97
C PRO A 178 30.15 -14.67 6.90
N GLY A 179 30.84 -13.72 6.28
CA GLY A 179 31.80 -14.01 5.21
C GLY A 179 31.29 -13.79 3.79
N ASP A 180 30.00 -13.90 3.53
CA ASP A 180 29.38 -13.56 2.25
C ASP A 180 28.61 -12.24 2.31
N LYS A 181 29.23 -11.18 1.77
CA LYS A 181 28.64 -9.83 1.76
C LYS A 181 27.67 -9.60 0.61
N TYR A 182 27.59 -10.48 -0.36
CA TYR A 182 26.91 -10.23 -1.63
C TYR A 182 25.71 -11.13 -1.89
N THR A 183 25.72 -12.35 -1.39
CA THR A 183 24.62 -13.30 -1.58
C THR A 183 23.56 -13.12 -0.47
N TRP A 184 22.31 -13.17 -0.87
CA TRP A 184 21.17 -13.14 0.06
C TRP A 184 20.61 -14.56 0.20
N HIS A 185 20.47 -14.99 1.43
CA HIS A 185 19.85 -16.26 1.80
C HIS A 185 18.49 -16.02 2.43
N ILE A 186 17.54 -16.93 2.20
CA ILE A 186 16.20 -16.81 2.79
C ILE A 186 16.31 -16.92 4.31
N ASP A 187 15.58 -16.05 4.99
CA ASP A 187 15.32 -16.09 6.43
C ASP A 187 13.87 -16.56 6.60
N GLU A 188 13.69 -17.88 6.85
CA GLU A 188 12.37 -18.52 6.76
C GLU A 188 11.31 -17.90 7.65
N ASP A 189 11.65 -17.46 8.86
CA ASP A 189 10.69 -16.79 9.76
C ASP A 189 10.16 -15.49 9.15
N ALA A 190 11.05 -14.66 8.64
CA ALA A 190 10.68 -13.41 7.99
C ALA A 190 10.07 -13.63 6.60
N ALA A 191 10.54 -14.65 5.85
CA ALA A 191 10.03 -15.01 4.54
C ALA A 191 8.58 -15.53 4.61
N ALA A 192 8.23 -16.28 5.64
CA ALA A 192 6.86 -16.72 5.88
C ALA A 192 5.88 -15.54 6.00
N VAL A 193 6.31 -14.46 6.67
CA VAL A 193 5.52 -13.22 6.77
C VAL A 193 5.41 -12.54 5.41
N VAL A 194 6.48 -12.49 4.62
CA VAL A 194 6.46 -11.92 3.26
C VAL A 194 5.49 -12.70 2.37
N ARG A 195 5.60 -14.03 2.33
CA ARG A 195 4.67 -14.90 1.57
C ARG A 195 3.21 -14.69 2.00
N ARG A 196 2.97 -14.54 3.29
CA ARG A 196 1.65 -14.23 3.85
C ARG A 196 1.11 -12.88 3.36
N ILE A 197 1.94 -11.83 3.32
CA ILE A 197 1.55 -10.51 2.81
C ILE A 197 1.12 -10.60 1.34
N PHE A 198 1.89 -11.31 0.50
CA PHE A 198 1.52 -11.52 -0.90
C PHE A 198 0.22 -12.32 -1.03
N ARG A 199 0.04 -13.40 -0.28
CA ARG A 199 -1.19 -14.19 -0.25
C ARG A 199 -2.40 -13.35 0.13
N LEU A 200 -2.34 -12.59 1.22
CA LEU A 200 -3.43 -11.70 1.65
C LEU A 200 -3.75 -10.64 0.58
N THR A 201 -2.74 -10.18 -0.17
CA THR A 201 -2.96 -9.25 -1.29
C THR A 201 -3.74 -9.93 -2.42
N ILE A 202 -3.44 -11.18 -2.75
CA ILE A 202 -4.16 -11.97 -3.76
C ILE A 202 -5.59 -12.29 -3.29
N GLU A 203 -5.79 -12.51 -2.01
CA GLU A 203 -7.11 -12.61 -1.37
C GLU A 203 -7.93 -11.30 -1.46
N GLY A 204 -7.32 -10.21 -1.94
CA GLY A 204 -7.97 -8.92 -2.15
C GLY A 204 -7.87 -7.95 -0.98
N LYS A 205 -7.09 -8.27 0.05
CA LYS A 205 -6.87 -7.39 1.20
C LYS A 205 -5.98 -6.20 0.81
N GLY A 206 -6.36 -5.00 1.26
CA GLY A 206 -5.56 -3.79 1.05
C GLY A 206 -4.38 -3.67 2.02
N PRO A 207 -3.33 -2.86 1.70
CA PRO A 207 -2.14 -2.74 2.55
C PRO A 207 -2.44 -2.33 4.00
N TYR A 208 -3.45 -1.49 4.23
CA TYR A 208 -3.86 -1.08 5.58
C TYR A 208 -4.56 -2.20 6.34
N GLU A 209 -5.36 -3.01 5.66
CA GLU A 209 -6.04 -4.16 6.24
C GLU A 209 -5.03 -5.26 6.58
N ILE A 210 -4.06 -5.51 5.69
CA ILE A 210 -2.97 -6.46 5.95
C ILE A 210 -2.16 -5.99 7.17
N ALA A 211 -1.84 -4.71 7.26
CA ALA A 211 -1.14 -4.16 8.42
C ALA A 211 -1.92 -4.35 9.73
N ARG A 212 -3.26 -4.20 9.70
CA ARG A 212 -4.13 -4.48 10.85
C ARG A 212 -4.10 -5.96 11.24
N ILE A 213 -4.21 -6.87 10.28
CA ILE A 213 -4.14 -8.32 10.52
C ILE A 213 -2.80 -8.69 11.18
N LEU A 214 -1.68 -8.18 10.65
CA LEU A 214 -0.35 -8.45 11.22
C LEU A 214 -0.18 -7.85 12.62
N PHE A 215 -0.83 -6.71 12.90
CA PHE A 215 -0.86 -6.12 14.23
C PHE A 215 -1.68 -6.96 15.22
N GLU A 216 -2.88 -7.41 14.83
CA GLU A 216 -3.75 -8.26 15.63
C GLU A 216 -3.08 -9.60 15.98
N ASP A 217 -2.32 -10.16 15.04
CA ASP A 217 -1.56 -11.41 15.22
C ASP A 217 -0.21 -11.20 15.93
N LYS A 218 0.10 -9.98 16.38
CA LYS A 218 1.34 -9.64 17.11
C LYS A 218 2.61 -10.05 16.36
N VAL A 219 2.63 -9.85 15.05
CA VAL A 219 3.81 -10.09 14.22
C VAL A 219 4.79 -8.93 14.37
N ASP A 220 6.06 -9.21 14.66
CA ASP A 220 7.10 -8.19 14.75
C ASP A 220 7.25 -7.40 13.45
N THR A 221 7.37 -6.08 13.55
CA THR A 221 7.69 -5.25 12.37
C THR A 221 9.11 -5.54 11.87
N PRO A 222 9.43 -5.26 10.59
CA PRO A 222 10.78 -5.47 10.05
C PRO A 222 11.89 -4.81 10.87
N ALA A 223 11.64 -3.65 11.48
CA ALA A 223 12.61 -2.93 12.32
C ALA A 223 12.85 -3.67 13.64
N VAL A 224 11.78 -4.14 14.30
CA VAL A 224 11.86 -4.92 15.54
C VAL A 224 12.55 -6.25 15.31
N TYR A 225 12.16 -6.94 14.23
CA TYR A 225 12.78 -8.22 13.86
C TYR A 225 14.29 -8.06 13.60
N ALA A 226 14.69 -7.03 12.84
CA ALA A 226 16.09 -6.73 12.60
C ALA A 226 16.86 -6.40 13.87
N ALA A 227 16.26 -5.65 14.82
CA ALA A 227 16.86 -5.35 16.12
C ALA A 227 17.08 -6.60 16.96
N LYS A 228 16.07 -7.47 17.08
CA LYS A 228 16.15 -8.78 17.79
C LYS A 228 17.26 -9.68 17.22
N GLN A 229 17.50 -9.59 15.91
CA GLN A 229 18.56 -10.33 15.23
C GLN A 229 19.93 -9.59 15.26
N GLY A 230 20.03 -8.45 15.92
CA GLY A 230 21.26 -7.65 15.98
C GLY A 230 21.71 -7.09 14.63
N ARG A 231 20.78 -6.86 13.69
CA ARG A 231 21.07 -6.49 12.29
C ARG A 231 20.72 -5.05 11.97
N GLY A 232 21.47 -4.48 11.04
CA GLY A 232 21.17 -3.19 10.43
C GLY A 232 21.31 -2.01 11.39
N VAL A 233 20.66 -0.90 11.05
CA VAL A 233 20.68 0.35 11.80
C VAL A 233 19.94 0.28 13.15
N TRP A 234 19.11 -0.75 13.32
CA TRP A 234 18.30 -0.94 14.53
C TRP A 234 18.96 -1.81 15.58
N LYS A 235 20.17 -2.36 15.33
CA LYS A 235 20.88 -3.29 16.22
C LYS A 235 21.14 -2.76 17.64
N SER A 236 21.24 -1.44 17.78
CA SER A 236 21.51 -0.76 19.07
C SER A 236 20.24 -0.26 19.77
N LYS A 237 19.04 -0.54 19.20
CA LYS A 237 17.79 -0.09 19.79
C LYS A 237 17.16 -1.24 20.58
N GLU A 238 17.16 -1.12 21.90
CA GLU A 238 16.71 -2.16 22.83
C GLU A 238 15.19 -2.16 23.01
N GLU A 239 14.54 -0.99 22.96
CA GLU A 239 13.11 -0.86 23.21
C GLU A 239 12.35 -0.25 22.03
N PHE A 240 11.21 -0.85 21.73
CA PHE A 240 10.24 -0.36 20.75
C PHE A 240 8.88 -0.15 21.45
N PRO A 241 8.37 1.08 21.54
CA PRO A 241 7.07 1.33 22.20
C PRO A 241 5.92 0.52 21.64
N ASN A 242 5.93 0.28 20.33
CA ASN A 242 4.90 -0.47 19.62
C ASN A 242 5.54 -1.48 18.64
N PRO A 243 5.97 -2.67 19.11
CA PRO A 243 6.74 -3.62 18.30
C PRO A 243 5.95 -4.19 17.11
N TYR A 244 4.64 -4.23 17.19
CA TYR A 244 3.74 -4.81 16.20
C TYR A 244 3.05 -3.76 15.30
N ASN A 245 3.45 -2.48 15.38
CA ASN A 245 2.78 -1.39 14.67
C ASN A 245 3.12 -1.40 13.18
N TRP A 246 2.56 -2.37 12.45
CA TRP A 246 2.61 -2.39 11.01
C TRP A 246 1.82 -1.23 10.42
N THR A 247 2.35 -0.63 9.38
CA THR A 247 1.67 0.43 8.62
C THR A 247 1.41 -0.02 7.20
N GLY A 248 0.34 0.48 6.58
CA GLY A 248 0.05 0.20 5.17
C GLY A 248 1.19 0.63 4.25
N PHE A 249 2.00 1.62 4.67
CA PHE A 249 3.20 2.04 3.93
C PHE A 249 4.26 0.94 3.92
N VAL A 250 4.58 0.33 5.06
CA VAL A 250 5.58 -0.76 5.15
C VAL A 250 5.14 -1.97 4.33
N VAL A 251 3.86 -2.36 4.42
CA VAL A 251 3.28 -3.43 3.59
C VAL A 251 3.41 -3.09 2.10
N SER A 252 3.06 -1.86 1.70
CA SER A 252 3.18 -1.41 0.32
C SER A 252 4.63 -1.41 -0.19
N GLN A 253 5.58 -1.05 0.66
CA GLN A 253 7.02 -1.12 0.34
C GLN A 253 7.48 -2.57 0.12
N ILE A 254 7.03 -3.51 0.94
CA ILE A 254 7.33 -4.95 0.74
C ILE A 254 6.78 -5.40 -0.61
N LEU A 255 5.49 -5.15 -0.87
CA LEU A 255 4.84 -5.56 -2.12
C LEU A 255 5.44 -4.95 -3.39
N SER A 256 6.18 -3.84 -3.30
CA SER A 256 6.75 -3.14 -4.46
C SER A 256 8.16 -3.57 -4.84
N LYS A 257 8.78 -4.50 -4.11
CA LYS A 257 10.18 -4.88 -4.27
C LYS A 257 10.35 -6.11 -5.19
N PRO A 258 10.93 -5.95 -6.40
CA PRO A 258 11.22 -7.08 -7.28
C PRO A 258 12.27 -8.04 -6.70
N GLU A 259 13.01 -7.64 -5.67
CA GLU A 259 13.99 -8.48 -4.99
C GLU A 259 13.37 -9.75 -4.40
N TYR A 260 12.07 -9.74 -4.11
CA TYR A 260 11.39 -10.95 -3.63
C TYR A 260 11.22 -12.03 -4.70
N MET A 261 11.41 -11.67 -6.00
CA MET A 261 11.49 -12.62 -7.12
C MET A 261 12.92 -13.16 -7.34
N GLY A 262 13.87 -12.89 -6.44
CA GLY A 262 15.25 -13.29 -6.61
C GLY A 262 16.14 -12.30 -7.37
N HIS A 263 15.64 -11.08 -7.65
CA HIS A 263 16.37 -10.09 -8.45
C HIS A 263 17.18 -9.13 -7.58
N THR A 264 18.34 -8.71 -8.04
CA THR A 264 19.09 -7.61 -7.44
C THR A 264 18.73 -6.31 -8.15
N VAL A 265 18.25 -5.30 -7.41
CA VAL A 265 17.91 -3.98 -7.95
C VAL A 265 18.83 -2.92 -7.37
N ASN A 266 19.65 -2.34 -8.23
CA ASN A 266 20.61 -1.29 -7.88
C ASN A 266 20.16 0.09 -8.39
N PHE A 267 20.73 1.14 -7.82
CA PHE A 267 20.53 2.55 -8.22
C PHE A 267 19.09 3.06 -8.22
N ARG A 268 18.28 2.63 -7.25
CA ARG A 268 16.91 3.16 -7.05
C ARG A 268 16.88 4.63 -6.66
N SER A 269 17.93 5.07 -6.00
CA SER A 269 18.06 6.45 -5.54
C SER A 269 19.50 6.91 -5.56
N HIS A 270 19.69 8.22 -5.63
CA HIS A 270 21.01 8.84 -5.53
C HIS A 270 20.94 10.05 -4.59
N LYS A 271 22.11 10.47 -4.07
CA LYS A 271 22.28 11.77 -3.41
C LYS A 271 22.98 12.69 -4.39
N GLN A 272 22.43 13.88 -4.61
CA GLN A 272 23.06 14.89 -5.47
C GLN A 272 24.41 15.32 -4.90
N SER A 273 24.44 15.66 -3.61
CA SER A 273 25.64 16.03 -2.88
C SER A 273 25.90 15.10 -1.70
N TYR A 274 27.15 15.03 -1.24
CA TYR A 274 27.47 14.36 0.01
C TYR A 274 26.91 15.09 1.25
N LYS A 275 26.56 16.38 1.10
CA LYS A 275 25.90 17.20 2.13
C LYS A 275 24.40 16.93 2.25
N ASP A 276 23.77 16.30 1.25
CA ASP A 276 22.32 16.05 1.24
C ASP A 276 21.96 14.95 2.23
N LYS A 277 21.00 15.23 3.09
CA LYS A 277 20.48 14.25 4.06
C LYS A 277 19.57 13.24 3.37
N ASN A 278 18.73 13.68 2.44
CA ASN A 278 17.71 12.86 1.80
C ASN A 278 18.14 12.40 0.39
N PRO A 279 17.97 11.11 0.05
CA PRO A 279 18.19 10.65 -1.32
C PRO A 279 17.02 11.07 -2.22
N VAL A 280 17.29 11.29 -3.51
CA VAL A 280 16.31 11.49 -4.57
C VAL A 280 16.09 10.15 -5.26
N MET A 281 14.83 9.80 -5.53
CA MET A 281 14.50 8.56 -6.26
C MET A 281 14.80 8.72 -7.74
N ASN A 282 15.44 7.71 -8.33
CA ASN A 282 15.66 7.62 -9.76
C ASN A 282 14.39 7.15 -10.49
N PRO A 283 14.16 7.58 -11.74
CA PRO A 283 13.19 6.95 -12.62
C PRO A 283 13.43 5.44 -12.70
N LYS A 284 12.38 4.67 -12.95
CA LYS A 284 12.50 3.20 -13.00
C LYS A 284 13.39 2.71 -14.14
N GLU A 285 13.47 3.49 -15.21
CA GLU A 285 14.28 3.24 -16.39
C GLU A 285 15.80 3.26 -16.07
N ASP A 286 16.19 4.01 -15.02
CA ASP A 286 17.58 4.11 -14.57
C ASP A 286 17.96 3.01 -13.55
N TRP A 287 17.01 2.17 -13.16
CA TRP A 287 17.31 1.07 -12.24
C TRP A 287 18.03 -0.06 -12.97
N LEU A 288 19.13 -0.54 -12.41
CA LEU A 288 19.77 -1.76 -12.91
C LEU A 288 19.18 -2.97 -12.18
N ILE A 289 18.49 -3.82 -12.93
CA ILE A 289 17.88 -5.04 -12.44
C ILE A 289 18.66 -6.23 -12.99
N PHE A 290 19.15 -7.07 -12.10
CA PHE A 290 19.80 -8.32 -12.41
C PHE A 290 18.89 -9.44 -11.95
N GLU A 291 18.45 -10.26 -12.90
CA GLU A 291 17.49 -11.33 -12.64
C GLU A 291 18.19 -12.55 -12.00
N ASP A 292 17.47 -13.29 -11.17
CA ASP A 292 17.83 -14.58 -10.57
C ASP A 292 19.21 -14.61 -9.89
N THR A 293 19.52 -13.55 -9.14
CA THR A 293 20.79 -13.43 -8.41
C THR A 293 20.79 -14.13 -7.04
N HIS A 294 19.60 -14.47 -6.52
CA HIS A 294 19.40 -15.18 -5.26
C HIS A 294 18.05 -15.92 -5.28
N GLU A 295 17.85 -16.81 -4.32
CA GLU A 295 16.62 -17.60 -4.23
C GLU A 295 15.40 -16.73 -4.02
N ALA A 296 14.33 -16.98 -4.78
CA ALA A 296 13.08 -16.21 -4.72
C ALA A 296 12.23 -16.63 -3.51
N ILE A 297 11.72 -15.66 -2.74
CA ILE A 297 10.70 -15.89 -1.71
C ILE A 297 9.31 -16.04 -2.33
N VAL A 298 9.07 -15.33 -3.43
CA VAL A 298 7.78 -15.28 -4.13
C VAL A 298 8.05 -15.52 -5.61
N ASP A 299 7.31 -16.43 -6.22
CA ASP A 299 7.38 -16.69 -7.66
C ASP A 299 6.93 -15.47 -8.48
N LYS A 300 7.40 -15.39 -9.72
CA LYS A 300 7.13 -14.30 -10.65
C LYS A 300 5.62 -14.09 -10.88
N GLY A 301 4.85 -15.17 -11.04
CA GLY A 301 3.41 -15.10 -11.28
C GLY A 301 2.66 -14.47 -10.11
N THR A 302 2.95 -14.90 -8.89
CA THR A 302 2.40 -14.33 -7.65
C THR A 302 2.75 -12.86 -7.49
N TRP A 303 4.01 -12.47 -7.79
CA TRP A 303 4.44 -11.08 -7.70
C TRP A 303 3.72 -10.19 -8.73
N GLU A 304 3.68 -10.61 -9.99
CA GLU A 304 3.00 -9.87 -11.08
C GLU A 304 1.51 -9.72 -10.81
N LEU A 305 0.85 -10.78 -10.33
CA LEU A 305 -0.54 -10.75 -9.92
C LEU A 305 -0.78 -9.73 -8.81
N ALA A 306 0.06 -9.71 -7.79
CA ALA A 306 -0.02 -8.72 -6.72
C ALA A 306 0.16 -7.29 -7.26
N GLN A 307 1.09 -7.04 -8.22
CA GLN A 307 1.22 -5.71 -8.84
C GLN A 307 -0.02 -5.34 -9.67
N GLN A 308 -0.59 -6.27 -10.43
CA GLN A 308 -1.80 -6.03 -11.21
C GLN A 308 -2.99 -5.65 -10.32
N LEU A 309 -3.20 -6.37 -9.22
CA LEU A 309 -4.26 -6.08 -8.26
C LEU A 309 -4.10 -4.70 -7.60
N ARG A 310 -2.87 -4.26 -7.36
CA ARG A 310 -2.55 -2.95 -6.78
C ARG A 310 -2.76 -1.78 -7.74
N LYS A 311 -2.74 -2.00 -9.06
CA LYS A 311 -3.03 -0.94 -10.05
C LYS A 311 -4.47 -0.43 -9.98
N THR A 312 -5.41 -1.25 -9.49
CA THR A 312 -6.81 -0.85 -9.35
C THR A 312 -7.15 -0.60 -7.89
N PRO A 313 -7.27 0.66 -7.44
CA PRO A 313 -7.67 0.96 -6.07
C PRO A 313 -9.08 0.45 -5.80
N ARG A 314 -9.22 -0.46 -4.84
CA ARG A 314 -10.50 -0.96 -4.35
C ARG A 314 -10.91 -0.13 -3.15
N ARG A 315 -12.00 0.61 -3.26
CA ARG A 315 -12.56 1.37 -2.13
C ARG A 315 -13.52 0.46 -1.37
N HIS A 316 -13.45 0.51 -0.04
CA HIS A 316 -14.51 -0.04 0.78
C HIS A 316 -15.79 0.77 0.51
N ASP A 317 -16.89 0.07 0.28
CA ASP A 317 -18.19 0.72 0.25
C ASP A 317 -18.76 0.86 1.68
N THR A 318 -19.91 1.53 1.80
CA THR A 318 -20.60 1.72 3.09
C THR A 318 -21.18 0.42 3.67
N ILE A 319 -21.11 -0.68 2.95
CA ILE A 319 -21.72 -1.97 3.30
C ILE A 319 -20.67 -2.98 3.80
N GLY A 320 -19.37 -2.69 3.65
CA GLY A 320 -18.29 -3.52 4.20
C GLY A 320 -17.17 -3.84 3.21
N GLU A 321 -16.98 -5.11 2.83
CA GLU A 321 -15.85 -5.55 2.03
C GLU A 321 -15.87 -5.04 0.58
N ALA A 322 -14.69 -4.72 0.06
CA ALA A 322 -14.54 -4.37 -1.34
C ALA A 322 -14.94 -5.57 -2.23
N ASN A 323 -15.74 -5.31 -3.29
CA ASN A 323 -16.14 -6.38 -4.19
C ASN A 323 -14.91 -6.87 -5.01
N PRO A 324 -14.57 -8.17 -4.96
CA PRO A 324 -13.39 -8.72 -5.62
C PRO A 324 -13.41 -8.57 -7.14
N LEU A 325 -14.59 -8.43 -7.75
CA LEU A 325 -14.76 -8.23 -9.20
C LEU A 325 -14.46 -6.78 -9.65
N THR A 326 -14.22 -5.84 -8.72
CA THR A 326 -13.96 -4.45 -9.06
C THR A 326 -12.70 -4.31 -9.91
N GLY A 327 -12.86 -3.67 -11.07
CA GLY A 327 -11.77 -3.43 -12.01
C GLY A 327 -11.56 -4.52 -13.06
N LEU A 328 -12.23 -5.67 -12.91
CA LEU A 328 -12.20 -6.78 -13.89
C LEU A 328 -13.30 -6.66 -14.96
N LEU A 329 -14.40 -5.95 -14.68
CA LEU A 329 -15.52 -5.79 -15.59
C LEU A 329 -15.36 -4.60 -16.52
N LEU A 330 -15.54 -4.86 -17.80
CA LEU A 330 -15.52 -3.87 -18.88
C LEU A 330 -16.85 -3.86 -19.62
N CYS A 331 -17.24 -2.71 -20.11
CA CYS A 331 -18.40 -2.57 -20.98
C CYS A 331 -18.04 -3.00 -22.41
N GLY A 332 -18.84 -3.87 -23.04
CA GLY A 332 -18.61 -4.37 -24.39
C GLY A 332 -18.68 -3.28 -25.46
N ASP A 333 -19.53 -2.25 -25.26
CA ASP A 333 -19.72 -1.18 -26.26
C ASP A 333 -18.67 -0.06 -26.17
N CYS A 334 -18.36 0.42 -24.94
CA CYS A 334 -17.46 1.59 -24.79
C CYS A 334 -16.11 1.27 -24.14
N GLY A 335 -15.84 0.00 -23.77
CA GLY A 335 -14.60 -0.42 -23.13
C GLY A 335 -14.38 0.12 -21.71
N ALA A 336 -15.26 0.96 -21.19
CA ALA A 336 -15.09 1.57 -19.87
C ALA A 336 -15.31 0.55 -18.75
N LYS A 337 -14.63 0.76 -17.60
CA LYS A 337 -14.82 -0.08 -16.42
C LYS A 337 -16.24 0.05 -15.88
N MET A 338 -16.80 -1.06 -15.42
CA MET A 338 -18.11 -1.07 -14.77
C MET A 338 -17.97 -0.81 -13.27
N TYR A 339 -18.91 -0.03 -12.71
CA TYR A 339 -18.92 0.31 -11.29
C TYR A 339 -19.91 -0.57 -10.54
N ASN A 340 -19.47 -1.08 -9.39
CA ASN A 340 -20.36 -1.79 -8.48
C ASN A 340 -21.24 -0.80 -7.71
N GLN A 341 -22.52 -1.08 -7.66
CA GLN A 341 -23.52 -0.33 -6.91
C GLN A 341 -24.21 -1.24 -5.92
N ARG A 342 -24.05 -0.92 -4.64
CA ARG A 342 -24.67 -1.64 -3.54
C ARG A 342 -25.58 -0.69 -2.74
N SER A 343 -26.74 -1.18 -2.32
CA SER A 343 -27.58 -0.53 -1.33
C SER A 343 -28.18 -1.55 -0.38
N ARG A 344 -28.30 -1.18 0.89
CA ARG A 344 -28.92 -2.03 1.93
C ARG A 344 -30.43 -2.13 1.80
N GLY A 345 -31.03 -1.39 0.90
CA GLY A 345 -32.47 -1.16 0.86
C GLY A 345 -32.87 0.03 1.77
N THR A 346 -33.93 0.70 1.38
CA THR A 346 -34.57 1.80 2.14
C THR A 346 -36.03 1.46 2.32
N GLU A 347 -36.76 2.19 3.18
CA GLU A 347 -38.22 2.00 3.34
C GLU A 347 -38.98 2.04 2.01
N ASN A 348 -38.53 2.87 1.06
CA ASN A 348 -39.10 3.00 -0.28
C ASN A 348 -38.60 1.93 -1.28
N LYS A 349 -37.44 1.28 -1.03
CA LYS A 349 -36.88 0.19 -1.80
C LYS A 349 -36.35 -0.87 -0.84
N PRO A 350 -37.23 -1.79 -0.37
CA PRO A 350 -36.88 -2.73 0.70
C PRO A 350 -35.87 -3.82 0.29
N TYR A 351 -35.59 -3.94 -1.01
CA TYR A 351 -34.67 -4.96 -1.52
C TYR A 351 -33.26 -4.40 -1.67
N PRO A 352 -32.25 -5.08 -1.10
CA PRO A 352 -30.85 -4.71 -1.33
C PRO A 352 -30.51 -4.84 -2.81
N THR A 353 -29.78 -3.90 -3.35
CA THR A 353 -29.26 -3.98 -4.72
C THR A 353 -27.76 -4.19 -4.70
N ASP A 354 -27.27 -5.14 -5.49
CA ASP A 354 -25.85 -5.35 -5.75
C ASP A 354 -25.70 -5.65 -7.25
N VAL A 355 -25.26 -4.63 -7.98
CA VAL A 355 -25.21 -4.67 -9.45
C VAL A 355 -23.95 -3.96 -9.95
N TYR A 356 -23.49 -4.39 -11.13
CA TYR A 356 -22.51 -3.64 -11.91
C TYR A 356 -23.21 -2.87 -13.03
N GLU A 357 -22.76 -1.64 -13.26
CA GLU A 357 -23.29 -0.74 -14.26
C GLU A 357 -22.15 -0.01 -14.99
N CYS A 358 -22.30 0.21 -16.30
CA CYS A 358 -21.31 0.92 -17.10
C CYS A 358 -21.06 2.32 -16.53
N SER A 359 -19.79 2.66 -16.29
CA SER A 359 -19.40 3.95 -15.71
C SER A 359 -19.73 5.13 -16.66
N THR A 360 -19.53 4.94 -17.97
CA THR A 360 -19.84 5.96 -18.98
C THR A 360 -21.31 6.28 -19.01
N TYR A 361 -22.17 5.25 -19.04
CA TYR A 361 -23.62 5.43 -19.01
C TYR A 361 -24.09 6.13 -17.74
N LYS A 362 -23.56 5.72 -16.58
CA LYS A 362 -23.94 6.30 -15.29
C LYS A 362 -23.52 7.77 -15.19
N LEU A 363 -22.31 8.11 -15.61
CA LEU A 363 -21.81 9.49 -15.61
C LEU A 363 -22.50 10.34 -16.68
N ALA A 364 -22.84 9.75 -17.84
CA ALA A 364 -23.56 10.42 -18.90
C ALA A 364 -24.99 10.79 -18.49
N GLY A 365 -25.66 9.95 -17.69
CA GLY A 365 -26.98 10.25 -17.13
C GLY A 365 -26.99 11.56 -16.33
N GLN A 366 -25.91 11.90 -15.65
CA GLN A 366 -25.73 13.17 -14.97
C GLN A 366 -25.39 14.35 -15.93
N LYS A 367 -24.73 14.05 -17.06
CA LYS A 367 -24.26 15.05 -18.05
C LYS A 367 -25.09 15.09 -19.32
N ARG A 368 -26.16 14.30 -19.45
CA ARG A 368 -27.05 14.18 -20.62
C ARG A 368 -26.33 13.88 -21.96
N THR A 369 -25.28 13.07 -21.92
CA THR A 369 -24.58 12.61 -23.12
C THR A 369 -24.97 11.18 -23.47
N THR A 370 -25.14 10.86 -24.76
CA THR A 370 -25.53 9.52 -25.27
C THR A 370 -24.30 8.64 -25.57
N ALA A 371 -23.28 8.70 -24.72
CA ALA A 371 -22.01 8.06 -25.00
C ALA A 371 -22.02 6.52 -24.86
N CYS A 372 -23.02 5.91 -24.21
CA CYS A 372 -23.18 4.47 -24.07
C CYS A 372 -24.62 4.12 -23.68
N CYS A 373 -25.03 2.86 -23.86
CA CYS A 373 -26.32 2.34 -23.42
C CYS A 373 -26.26 1.68 -22.02
N SER A 374 -27.40 1.23 -21.49
CA SER A 374 -27.49 0.66 -20.14
C SER A 374 -26.98 -0.77 -20.10
N HIS A 375 -25.74 -0.94 -19.67
CA HIS A 375 -25.14 -2.24 -19.33
C HIS A 375 -25.27 -2.44 -17.83
N ARG A 376 -26.16 -3.31 -17.39
CA ARG A 376 -26.40 -3.60 -15.98
C ARG A 376 -26.54 -5.10 -15.76
N ILE A 377 -25.69 -5.65 -14.86
CA ILE A 377 -25.71 -7.06 -14.47
C ILE A 377 -25.72 -7.22 -12.95
N MET A 378 -26.46 -8.20 -12.43
CA MET A 378 -26.50 -8.52 -11.01
C MET A 378 -25.22 -9.22 -10.59
N THR A 379 -24.60 -8.79 -9.49
CA THR A 379 -23.39 -9.39 -8.95
C THR A 379 -23.57 -10.88 -8.64
N LYS A 380 -24.74 -11.29 -8.13
CA LYS A 380 -25.06 -12.69 -7.85
C LYS A 380 -25.01 -13.55 -9.12
N ALA A 381 -25.72 -13.17 -10.17
CA ALA A 381 -25.75 -13.89 -11.44
C ALA A 381 -24.35 -13.97 -12.07
N LEU A 382 -23.60 -12.89 -12.01
CA LEU A 382 -22.23 -12.85 -12.50
C LEU A 382 -21.30 -13.81 -11.75
N ARG A 383 -21.43 -13.87 -10.42
CA ARG A 383 -20.63 -14.80 -9.59
C ARG A 383 -20.95 -16.25 -9.88
N GLU A 384 -22.22 -16.58 -10.06
CA GLU A 384 -22.67 -17.93 -10.46
C GLU A 384 -22.10 -18.31 -11.83
N LEU A 385 -22.17 -17.41 -12.81
CA LEU A 385 -21.61 -17.62 -14.14
C LEU A 385 -20.08 -17.82 -14.11
N ILE A 386 -19.36 -17.01 -13.36
CA ILE A 386 -17.89 -17.12 -13.21
C ILE A 386 -17.53 -18.46 -12.57
N LEU A 387 -18.21 -18.84 -11.49
CA LEU A 387 -17.94 -20.10 -10.80
C LEU A 387 -18.18 -21.30 -11.73
N ASP A 388 -19.26 -21.28 -12.48
CA ASP A 388 -19.59 -22.32 -13.43
C ASP A 388 -18.56 -22.41 -14.58
N THR A 389 -18.15 -21.26 -15.12
CA THR A 389 -17.08 -21.19 -16.13
C THR A 389 -15.76 -21.76 -15.62
N ILE A 390 -15.32 -21.35 -14.42
CA ILE A 390 -14.06 -21.86 -13.83
C ILE A 390 -14.18 -23.37 -13.57
N ARG A 391 -15.28 -23.83 -12.99
CA ARG A 391 -15.53 -25.26 -12.71
C ARG A 391 -15.47 -26.08 -13.99
N THR A 392 -16.21 -25.69 -15.00
CA THR A 392 -16.29 -26.43 -16.27
C THR A 392 -14.94 -26.42 -16.98
N ALA A 393 -14.27 -25.28 -17.07
CA ALA A 393 -12.94 -25.20 -17.68
C ALA A 393 -11.89 -26.04 -16.93
N SER A 394 -11.89 -26.01 -15.59
CA SER A 394 -10.96 -26.78 -14.77
C SER A 394 -11.23 -28.28 -14.86
N THR A 395 -12.50 -28.70 -14.78
CA THR A 395 -12.88 -30.11 -14.93
C THR A 395 -12.50 -30.64 -16.29
N TYR A 396 -12.77 -29.87 -17.36
CA TYR A 396 -12.41 -30.27 -18.72
C TYR A 396 -10.91 -30.35 -18.92
N ALA A 397 -10.14 -29.38 -18.39
CA ALA A 397 -8.69 -29.37 -18.45
C ALA A 397 -8.06 -30.58 -17.72
N ILE A 398 -8.64 -31.00 -16.59
CA ILE A 398 -8.14 -32.14 -15.81
C ILE A 398 -8.50 -33.46 -16.48
N SER A 399 -9.75 -33.59 -17.00
CA SER A 399 -10.26 -34.82 -17.58
C SER A 399 -9.71 -35.12 -18.98
N ASN A 400 -9.46 -34.07 -19.78
CA ASN A 400 -9.11 -34.19 -21.20
C ASN A 400 -7.85 -33.35 -21.53
N GLN A 401 -6.73 -33.62 -20.85
CA GLN A 401 -5.52 -32.78 -20.90
C GLN A 401 -4.98 -32.54 -22.31
N GLU A 402 -4.90 -33.60 -23.15
CA GLU A 402 -4.35 -33.50 -24.51
C GLU A 402 -5.30 -32.71 -25.45
N GLU A 403 -6.61 -32.98 -25.37
CA GLU A 403 -7.61 -32.28 -26.19
C GLU A 403 -7.72 -30.80 -25.76
N PHE A 404 -7.68 -30.52 -24.46
CA PHE A 404 -7.68 -29.18 -23.94
C PHE A 404 -6.46 -28.41 -24.43
N ALA A 405 -5.26 -29.00 -24.32
CA ALA A 405 -4.03 -28.39 -24.81
C ALA A 405 -4.07 -28.13 -26.32
N ALA A 406 -4.62 -29.06 -27.10
CA ALA A 406 -4.79 -28.89 -28.55
C ALA A 406 -5.77 -27.76 -28.89
N LYS A 407 -6.93 -27.68 -28.20
CA LYS A 407 -7.92 -26.60 -28.40
C LYS A 407 -7.39 -25.21 -28.01
N VAL A 408 -6.70 -25.10 -26.85
CA VAL A 408 -6.09 -23.83 -26.43
C VAL A 408 -5.02 -23.38 -27.42
N ARG A 409 -4.15 -24.31 -27.88
CA ARG A 409 -3.15 -24.02 -28.93
C ARG A 409 -3.80 -23.61 -30.25
N ALA A 410 -4.86 -24.27 -30.68
CA ALA A 410 -5.57 -23.93 -31.91
C ALA A 410 -6.23 -22.52 -31.79
N ALA A 411 -6.92 -22.23 -30.69
CA ALA A 411 -7.52 -20.93 -30.44
C ALA A 411 -6.46 -19.81 -30.34
N SER A 412 -5.34 -20.09 -29.70
CA SER A 412 -4.19 -19.18 -29.65
C SER A 412 -3.57 -18.96 -31.03
N GLN A 413 -3.33 -20.01 -31.81
CA GLN A 413 -2.76 -19.92 -33.14
C GLN A 413 -3.61 -19.13 -34.14
N ILE A 414 -4.94 -19.18 -34.06
CA ILE A 414 -5.82 -18.41 -34.93
C ILE A 414 -5.70 -16.92 -34.63
N LYS A 415 -5.82 -16.51 -33.37
CA LYS A 415 -5.68 -15.11 -32.93
C LYS A 415 -4.26 -14.57 -33.16
N GLN A 416 -3.24 -15.43 -32.97
CA GLN A 416 -1.84 -15.09 -33.16
C GLN A 416 -1.47 -14.95 -34.63
N LYS A 417 -1.97 -15.80 -35.52
CA LYS A 417 -1.71 -15.68 -36.97
C LYS A 417 -2.21 -14.36 -37.55
N GLU A 418 -3.35 -13.86 -37.09
CA GLU A 418 -3.86 -12.54 -37.49
C GLU A 418 -3.02 -11.41 -36.91
N ALA A 419 -2.77 -11.42 -35.60
CA ALA A 419 -1.96 -10.42 -34.92
C ALA A 419 -0.48 -10.44 -35.37
N ALA A 420 0.09 -11.64 -35.56
CA ALA A 420 1.43 -11.81 -36.07
C ALA A 420 1.59 -11.31 -37.51
N LYS A 421 0.57 -11.55 -38.36
CA LYS A 421 0.56 -11.07 -39.76
C LYS A 421 0.55 -9.56 -39.84
N ASP A 422 -0.21 -8.88 -38.97
CA ASP A 422 -0.24 -7.42 -38.92
C ASP A 422 1.04 -6.84 -38.29
N THR A 423 1.55 -7.46 -37.24
CA THR A 423 2.83 -7.10 -36.60
C THR A 423 4.00 -7.31 -37.57
N GLN A 424 4.02 -8.44 -38.32
CA GLN A 424 5.04 -8.73 -39.32
C GLN A 424 4.99 -7.74 -40.51
N ARG A 425 3.77 -7.34 -40.93
CA ARG A 425 3.62 -6.31 -41.97
C ARG A 425 4.14 -4.97 -41.51
N LYS A 426 3.83 -4.57 -40.29
CA LYS A 426 4.34 -3.32 -39.68
C LYS A 426 5.85 -3.36 -39.54
N LEU A 427 6.41 -4.45 -39.01
CA LEU A 427 7.85 -4.66 -38.86
C LEU A 427 8.59 -4.56 -40.21
N ASN A 428 8.08 -5.18 -41.25
CA ASN A 428 8.65 -5.09 -42.58
C ASN A 428 8.57 -3.68 -43.16
N LYS A 429 7.49 -2.94 -42.89
CA LYS A 429 7.33 -1.54 -43.31
C LYS A 429 8.34 -0.64 -42.57
N ASP A 430 8.45 -0.81 -41.26
CA ASP A 430 9.34 0.00 -40.42
C ASP A 430 10.80 -0.28 -40.76
N ARG A 431 11.21 -1.54 -40.98
CA ARG A 431 12.55 -1.90 -41.46
C ARG A 431 12.88 -1.31 -42.83
N LYS A 432 11.91 -1.32 -43.77
CA LYS A 432 12.08 -0.69 -45.08
C LYS A 432 12.26 0.84 -44.94
N ARG A 433 11.50 1.47 -44.08
CA ARG A 433 11.62 2.90 -43.83
C ARG A 433 12.93 3.28 -43.18
N ILE A 434 13.46 2.46 -42.26
CA ILE A 434 14.79 2.65 -41.66
C ILE A 434 15.87 2.62 -42.76
N ALA A 435 15.82 1.64 -43.67
CA ALA A 435 16.77 1.54 -44.77
C ALA A 435 16.68 2.73 -45.75
N GLU A 436 15.45 3.25 -45.98
CA GLU A 436 15.26 4.50 -46.77
C GLU A 436 15.90 5.68 -46.08
N LEU A 437 15.71 5.83 -44.76
CA LEU A 437 16.31 6.92 -43.96
C LEU A 437 17.83 6.84 -43.94
N ASP A 438 18.42 5.64 -43.82
CA ASP A 438 19.86 5.47 -43.94
C ASP A 438 20.43 5.96 -45.27
N ASN A 439 19.71 5.69 -46.36
CA ASN A 439 20.07 6.21 -47.69
C ASN A 439 19.87 7.74 -47.80
N ILE A 440 18.83 8.28 -47.20
CA ILE A 440 18.58 9.73 -47.21
C ILE A 440 19.66 10.46 -46.41
N ILE A 441 19.97 9.98 -45.20
CA ILE A 441 21.03 10.53 -44.35
C ILE A 441 22.39 10.47 -45.08
N LYS A 442 22.71 9.37 -45.76
CA LYS A 442 23.91 9.27 -46.55
C LYS A 442 23.99 10.34 -47.67
N LYS A 443 22.90 10.50 -48.44
CA LYS A 443 22.80 11.54 -49.48
C LYS A 443 22.84 12.96 -48.93
N LEU A 444 22.31 13.18 -47.74
CA LEU A 444 22.35 14.46 -47.03
C LEU A 444 23.82 14.80 -46.68
N TYR A 445 24.61 13.81 -46.16
CA TYR A 445 26.04 14.00 -45.92
C TYR A 445 26.81 14.30 -47.19
N GLU A 446 26.53 13.58 -48.31
CA GLU A 446 27.17 13.81 -49.60
C GLU A 446 26.85 15.24 -50.13
N SER A 447 25.59 15.68 -50.01
CA SER A 447 25.15 17.02 -50.45
C SER A 447 25.74 18.14 -49.59
N PHE A 448 25.92 17.91 -48.32
CA PHE A 448 26.59 18.81 -47.38
C PHE A 448 28.08 18.93 -47.69
N ALA A 449 28.77 17.81 -47.89
CA ALA A 449 30.21 17.79 -48.26
C ALA A 449 30.53 18.51 -49.57
N ILE A 450 29.58 18.59 -50.52
CA ILE A 450 29.72 19.32 -51.80
C ILE A 450 29.28 20.78 -51.67
N GLY A 451 28.86 21.23 -50.48
CA GLY A 451 28.45 22.62 -50.23
C GLY A 451 27.09 23.00 -50.80
N ARG A 452 26.20 22.04 -51.10
CA ARG A 452 24.85 22.32 -51.64
C ARG A 452 23.81 22.65 -50.55
N ILE A 453 24.12 22.40 -49.30
CA ILE A 453 23.23 22.60 -48.16
C ILE A 453 23.98 23.41 -47.11
N THR A 454 23.32 24.37 -46.45
CA THR A 454 23.87 25.19 -45.37
C THR A 454 23.92 24.39 -44.06
N ASP A 455 24.86 24.71 -43.16
CA ASP A 455 25.05 24.07 -41.88
C ASP A 455 23.76 23.99 -41.07
N GLU A 456 23.03 25.10 -40.91
CA GLU A 456 21.78 25.15 -40.15
C GLU A 456 20.70 24.22 -40.71
N ARG A 457 20.61 24.09 -42.05
CA ARG A 457 19.64 23.24 -42.73
C ARG A 457 20.03 21.76 -42.67
N PHE A 458 21.33 21.49 -42.70
CA PHE A 458 21.89 20.15 -42.53
C PHE A 458 21.59 19.62 -41.13
N ASP A 459 21.88 20.40 -40.06
CA ASP A 459 21.66 20.01 -38.66
C ASP A 459 20.17 19.81 -38.39
N SER A 460 19.29 20.67 -38.89
CA SER A 460 17.85 20.54 -38.72
C SER A 460 17.30 19.27 -39.37
N LEU A 461 17.66 18.96 -40.62
CA LEU A 461 17.19 17.77 -41.33
C LEU A 461 17.80 16.47 -40.75
N LEU A 462 19.06 16.53 -40.35
CA LEU A 462 19.72 15.38 -39.70
C LEU A 462 19.04 15.03 -38.40
N ALA A 463 18.76 16.01 -37.54
CA ALA A 463 18.08 15.80 -36.27
C ALA A 463 16.66 15.21 -36.46
N GLU A 464 15.91 15.66 -37.48
CA GLU A 464 14.60 15.13 -37.80
C GLU A 464 14.65 13.65 -38.24
N TYR A 465 15.56 13.30 -39.15
CA TYR A 465 15.70 11.93 -39.64
C TYR A 465 16.26 10.99 -38.60
N GLU A 466 17.18 11.43 -37.75
CA GLU A 466 17.69 10.64 -36.65
C GLU A 466 16.61 10.37 -35.56
N ALA A 467 15.76 11.36 -35.30
CA ALA A 467 14.64 11.19 -34.37
C ALA A 467 13.61 10.17 -34.93
N GLU A 468 13.21 10.29 -36.22
CA GLU A 468 12.34 9.32 -36.89
C GLU A 468 12.96 7.90 -36.87
N GLN A 469 14.25 7.79 -37.15
CA GLN A 469 14.95 6.50 -37.15
C GLN A 469 14.98 5.87 -35.76
N LYS A 470 15.19 6.66 -34.71
CA LYS A 470 15.19 6.19 -33.32
C LYS A 470 13.81 5.65 -32.90
N GLU A 471 12.72 6.34 -33.27
CA GLU A 471 11.36 5.86 -33.01
C GLU A 471 11.05 4.57 -33.76
N LEU A 472 11.44 4.46 -35.03
CA LEU A 472 11.23 3.26 -35.83
C LEU A 472 12.04 2.07 -35.31
N ARG A 473 13.29 2.28 -34.87
CA ARG A 473 14.11 1.22 -34.25
C ARG A 473 13.48 0.72 -32.94
N ALA A 474 12.92 1.63 -32.12
CA ALA A 474 12.19 1.23 -30.92
C ALA A 474 10.92 0.44 -31.27
N SER A 475 10.16 0.83 -32.30
CA SER A 475 8.98 0.10 -32.79
C SER A 475 9.34 -1.30 -33.32
N VAL A 476 10.46 -1.44 -34.01
CA VAL A 476 10.99 -2.73 -34.50
C VAL A 476 11.37 -3.65 -33.34
N ALA A 477 12.08 -3.13 -32.34
CA ALA A 477 12.47 -3.91 -31.15
C ALA A 477 11.24 -4.40 -30.36
N ASP A 478 10.22 -3.55 -30.17
CA ASP A 478 8.96 -3.94 -29.51
C ASP A 478 8.18 -4.99 -30.33
N ALA A 479 8.15 -4.86 -31.67
CA ALA A 479 7.52 -5.83 -32.55
C ALA A 479 8.25 -7.19 -32.55
N GLU A 480 9.57 -7.19 -32.53
CA GLU A 480 10.40 -8.40 -32.42
C GLU A 480 10.20 -9.11 -31.07
N GLN A 481 10.14 -8.34 -29.98
CA GLN A 481 9.86 -8.88 -28.64
C GLN A 481 8.45 -9.49 -28.57
N ARG A 482 7.47 -8.89 -29.22
CA ARG A 482 6.10 -9.45 -29.32
C ARG A 482 6.08 -10.73 -30.14
N LEU A 483 6.85 -10.81 -31.21
CA LEU A 483 6.94 -12.05 -32.02
C LEU A 483 7.66 -13.18 -31.26
N SER A 484 8.67 -12.89 -30.44
CA SER A 484 9.35 -13.89 -29.62
C SER A 484 8.48 -14.42 -28.47
N SER A 485 7.53 -13.60 -27.95
CA SER A 485 6.59 -14.01 -26.89
C SER A 485 5.55 -15.05 -27.34
N PHE A 486 5.43 -15.32 -28.63
CA PHE A 486 4.53 -16.33 -29.18
C PHE A 486 4.99 -17.78 -28.96
N GLU A 487 6.23 -18.01 -28.56
CA GLU A 487 6.75 -19.35 -28.25
C GLU A 487 6.37 -19.85 -26.84
N GLU A 488 5.80 -18.97 -26.00
CA GLU A 488 5.47 -19.26 -24.58
C GLU A 488 4.12 -19.97 -24.36
N ASP A 489 3.36 -20.31 -25.40
CA ASP A 489 1.95 -20.81 -25.23
C ASP A 489 1.87 -22.19 -24.59
N THR A 490 2.88 -23.03 -24.72
CA THR A 490 2.89 -24.34 -24.07
C THR A 490 3.00 -24.20 -22.55
N ALA A 491 3.84 -23.27 -22.09
CA ALA A 491 3.99 -22.99 -20.67
C ALA A 491 2.68 -22.42 -20.04
N ARG A 492 1.89 -21.66 -20.80
CA ARG A 492 0.62 -21.11 -20.31
C ARG A 492 -0.45 -22.18 -20.05
N VAL A 493 -0.53 -23.18 -20.93
CA VAL A 493 -1.45 -24.31 -20.73
C VAL A 493 -1.07 -25.10 -19.48
N GLU A 494 0.23 -25.37 -19.30
CA GLU A 494 0.76 -26.05 -18.12
C GLU A 494 0.46 -25.25 -16.84
N GLN A 495 0.65 -23.93 -16.85
CA GLN A 495 0.32 -23.04 -15.73
C GLN A 495 -1.17 -23.08 -15.39
N PHE A 496 -2.08 -23.07 -16.39
CA PHE A 496 -3.51 -23.21 -16.12
C PHE A 496 -3.85 -24.57 -15.53
N MET A 497 -3.26 -25.65 -16.04
CA MET A 497 -3.49 -27.00 -15.51
C MET A 497 -2.97 -27.15 -14.08
N GLU A 498 -1.82 -26.58 -13.77
CA GLU A 498 -1.27 -26.55 -12.41
C GLU A 498 -2.19 -25.75 -11.47
N LEU A 499 -2.67 -24.59 -11.93
CA LEU A 499 -3.64 -23.78 -11.20
C LEU A 499 -4.94 -24.56 -10.97
N ALA A 500 -5.50 -25.22 -11.99
CA ALA A 500 -6.71 -26.02 -11.88
C ALA A 500 -6.56 -27.20 -10.89
N LYS A 501 -5.40 -27.87 -10.87
CA LYS A 501 -5.09 -28.97 -9.93
C LYS A 501 -4.97 -28.47 -8.47
N ARG A 502 -4.59 -27.23 -8.25
CA ARG A 502 -4.47 -26.63 -6.90
C ARG A 502 -5.84 -26.47 -6.22
N TYR A 503 -6.89 -26.27 -7.01
CA TYR A 503 -8.25 -26.11 -6.50
C TYR A 503 -9.03 -27.42 -6.63
N THR A 504 -9.34 -28.05 -5.51
CA THR A 504 -10.14 -29.29 -5.44
C THR A 504 -11.61 -29.03 -5.13
N ASP A 505 -11.93 -27.85 -4.57
CA ASP A 505 -13.27 -27.46 -4.19
C ASP A 505 -13.72 -26.21 -4.95
N PHE A 506 -14.79 -26.39 -5.75
CA PHE A 506 -15.47 -25.35 -6.52
C PHE A 506 -16.90 -25.10 -5.99
N SER A 507 -17.15 -25.29 -4.69
CA SER A 507 -18.45 -25.04 -4.09
C SER A 507 -18.77 -23.55 -3.98
N GLU A 508 -17.77 -22.72 -3.65
CA GLU A 508 -17.91 -21.28 -3.51
C GLU A 508 -16.84 -20.50 -4.27
N LEU A 509 -17.25 -19.39 -4.88
CA LEU A 509 -16.33 -18.49 -5.57
C LEU A 509 -15.58 -17.60 -4.56
N THR A 510 -14.32 -17.90 -4.32
CA THR A 510 -13.46 -17.10 -3.44
C THR A 510 -12.83 -15.92 -4.16
N PRO A 511 -12.47 -14.82 -3.44
CA PRO A 511 -11.72 -13.72 -4.04
C PRO A 511 -10.39 -14.15 -4.67
N MET A 512 -9.74 -15.15 -4.09
CA MET A 512 -8.49 -15.72 -4.59
C MET A 512 -8.71 -16.39 -5.96
N MET A 513 -9.74 -17.24 -6.10
CA MET A 513 -10.11 -17.85 -7.39
C MET A 513 -10.36 -16.79 -8.45
N ILE A 514 -11.15 -15.75 -8.14
CA ILE A 514 -11.39 -14.65 -9.08
C ILE A 514 -10.09 -14.01 -9.54
N ASN A 515 -9.20 -13.72 -8.62
CA ASN A 515 -7.95 -13.02 -8.92
C ASN A 515 -6.94 -13.92 -9.67
N GLU A 516 -6.93 -15.22 -9.43
CA GLU A 516 -6.02 -16.17 -10.10
C GLU A 516 -6.54 -16.63 -11.45
N PHE A 517 -7.84 -16.90 -11.60
CA PHE A 517 -8.42 -17.42 -12.83
C PHE A 517 -8.87 -16.35 -13.83
N ILE A 518 -9.37 -15.19 -13.36
CA ILE A 518 -10.02 -14.21 -14.23
C ILE A 518 -9.04 -13.12 -14.66
N GLU A 519 -8.93 -12.90 -15.97
CA GLU A 519 -8.18 -11.77 -16.54
C GLU A 519 -9.07 -10.54 -16.66
N LYS A 520 -10.19 -10.68 -17.36
CA LYS A 520 -11.19 -9.63 -17.57
C LYS A 520 -12.55 -10.24 -17.92
N ILE A 521 -13.60 -9.45 -17.75
CA ILE A 521 -14.97 -9.83 -18.09
C ILE A 521 -15.56 -8.70 -18.93
N ILE A 522 -16.11 -9.02 -20.07
CA ILE A 522 -16.79 -8.06 -20.97
C ILE A 522 -18.30 -8.31 -20.88
N VAL A 523 -19.05 -7.26 -20.59
CA VAL A 523 -20.51 -7.32 -20.45
C VAL A 523 -21.12 -6.51 -21.57
N HIS A 524 -21.83 -7.18 -22.48
CA HIS A 524 -22.51 -6.56 -23.60
C HIS A 524 -23.87 -5.97 -23.24
N ALA A 525 -24.44 -5.17 -24.13
CA ALA A 525 -25.78 -4.65 -23.98
C ALA A 525 -26.81 -5.79 -23.96
N PRO A 526 -27.84 -5.70 -23.13
CA PRO A 526 -28.89 -6.69 -23.16
C PRO A 526 -29.77 -6.53 -24.43
N GLU A 527 -29.95 -7.62 -25.14
CA GLU A 527 -30.80 -7.69 -26.30
C GLU A 527 -32.13 -8.38 -25.99
N LYS A 528 -33.13 -8.14 -26.79
CA LYS A 528 -34.41 -8.87 -26.71
C LYS A 528 -34.48 -9.93 -27.81
N VAL A 529 -34.27 -11.16 -27.44
CA VAL A 529 -34.44 -12.33 -28.34
C VAL A 529 -35.73 -13.03 -27.94
N ASP A 530 -36.64 -13.17 -28.87
CA ASP A 530 -37.97 -13.78 -28.67
C ASP A 530 -38.77 -13.18 -27.48
N GLY A 531 -38.51 -11.87 -27.19
CA GLY A 531 -39.13 -11.14 -26.07
C GLY A 531 -38.47 -11.37 -24.70
N ASP A 532 -37.49 -12.25 -24.59
CA ASP A 532 -36.65 -12.40 -23.41
C ASP A 532 -35.42 -11.48 -23.47
N ARG A 533 -35.02 -10.98 -22.30
CA ARG A 533 -33.84 -10.19 -22.20
C ARG A 533 -32.62 -11.11 -22.04
N VAL A 534 -31.85 -11.23 -23.10
CA VAL A 534 -30.61 -11.97 -23.14
C VAL A 534 -29.44 -10.96 -23.02
N GLN A 535 -28.44 -11.28 -22.25
CA GLN A 535 -27.26 -10.47 -22.11
C GLN A 535 -26.04 -11.36 -22.25
N GLU A 536 -25.20 -11.05 -23.22
CA GLU A 536 -23.95 -11.73 -23.47
C GLU A 536 -22.88 -11.27 -22.49
N VAL A 537 -22.12 -12.22 -21.94
CA VAL A 537 -21.01 -11.98 -21.03
C VAL A 537 -19.83 -12.84 -21.46
N GLU A 538 -18.75 -12.19 -21.85
CA GLU A 538 -17.50 -12.87 -22.19
C GLU A 538 -16.58 -12.92 -20.97
N ILE A 539 -16.13 -14.11 -20.60
CA ILE A 539 -15.20 -14.32 -19.48
C ILE A 539 -13.86 -14.75 -20.05
N TYR A 540 -12.83 -13.93 -19.80
CA TYR A 540 -11.47 -14.23 -20.19
C TYR A 540 -10.71 -14.82 -18.99
N LEU A 541 -10.31 -16.07 -19.15
CA LEU A 541 -9.51 -16.77 -18.15
C LEU A 541 -8.01 -16.46 -18.39
N LYS A 542 -7.25 -16.32 -17.31
CA LYS A 542 -5.80 -16.16 -17.38
C LYS A 542 -5.18 -17.41 -18.02
N PHE A 543 -4.13 -17.21 -18.76
CA PHE A 543 -3.35 -18.23 -19.48
C PHE A 543 -4.04 -18.79 -20.74
N ILE A 544 -5.38 -18.95 -20.75
CA ILE A 544 -6.13 -19.57 -21.86
C ILE A 544 -7.05 -18.60 -22.61
N GLY A 545 -7.26 -17.39 -22.09
CA GLY A 545 -8.10 -16.37 -22.72
C GLY A 545 -9.61 -16.72 -22.69
N GLN A 546 -10.33 -16.34 -23.74
CA GLN A 546 -11.71 -16.76 -23.95
C GLN A 546 -11.69 -18.19 -24.49
N PHE A 547 -12.19 -19.12 -23.70
CA PHE A 547 -12.29 -20.53 -24.05
C PHE A 547 -13.75 -20.87 -24.29
N GLU A 548 -14.07 -21.32 -25.50
CA GLU A 548 -15.40 -21.86 -25.82
C GLU A 548 -15.53 -23.27 -25.21
N LEU A 549 -16.25 -23.32 -24.12
CA LEU A 549 -16.56 -24.59 -23.47
C LEU A 549 -17.45 -25.42 -24.43
N PRO A 550 -17.21 -26.72 -24.57
CA PRO A 550 -18.20 -27.59 -25.22
C PRO A 550 -19.52 -27.43 -24.45
N ALA A 551 -20.59 -27.18 -25.18
CA ALA A 551 -21.91 -27.07 -24.57
C ALA A 551 -22.17 -28.31 -23.71
N PRO A 552 -22.53 -28.14 -22.41
CA PRO A 552 -22.84 -29.29 -21.58
C PRO A 552 -23.95 -30.08 -22.23
N GLU A 553 -23.77 -31.39 -22.38
CA GLU A 553 -24.84 -32.27 -22.79
C GLU A 553 -25.93 -32.17 -21.71
N LEU A 554 -27.00 -31.44 -22.03
CA LEU A 554 -28.13 -31.29 -21.13
C LEU A 554 -28.80 -32.66 -20.98
N THR A 555 -29.02 -33.07 -19.75
CA THR A 555 -29.80 -34.29 -19.49
C THR A 555 -31.23 -34.13 -20.01
N GLU A 556 -31.87 -35.24 -20.41
CA GLU A 556 -33.27 -35.19 -20.88
C GLU A 556 -34.23 -34.51 -19.89
N GLU A 557 -33.95 -34.61 -18.61
CA GLU A 557 -34.72 -33.94 -17.54
C GLU A 557 -34.52 -32.43 -17.55
N GLU A 558 -33.32 -31.96 -17.79
CA GLU A 558 -33.01 -30.53 -17.91
C GLU A 558 -33.62 -29.93 -19.17
N ILE A 559 -33.55 -30.62 -20.28
CA ILE A 559 -34.23 -30.22 -21.53
C ILE A 559 -35.74 -30.10 -21.30
N LYS A 560 -36.39 -31.12 -20.71
CA LYS A 560 -37.81 -31.09 -20.37
C LYS A 560 -38.18 -29.94 -19.43
N ARG A 561 -37.30 -29.65 -18.45
CA ARG A 561 -37.49 -28.55 -17.50
C ARG A 561 -37.37 -27.18 -18.20
N GLN A 562 -36.40 -27.01 -19.08
CA GLN A 562 -36.23 -25.77 -19.86
C GLN A 562 -37.43 -25.54 -20.79
N GLU A 563 -37.91 -26.58 -21.48
CA GLU A 563 -39.10 -26.51 -22.31
C GLU A 563 -40.37 -26.18 -21.52
N GLN A 564 -40.54 -26.73 -20.31
CA GLN A 564 -41.65 -26.37 -19.43
C GLN A 564 -41.63 -24.91 -19.03
N LEU A 565 -40.44 -24.42 -18.64
CA LEU A 565 -40.23 -23.01 -18.28
C LEU A 565 -40.49 -22.08 -19.48
N HIS A 566 -40.02 -22.48 -20.67
CA HIS A 566 -40.26 -21.70 -21.90
C HIS A 566 -41.78 -21.66 -22.22
N ARG A 567 -42.46 -22.80 -22.20
CA ARG A 567 -43.94 -22.87 -22.38
C ARG A 567 -44.72 -22.03 -21.37
N HIS A 568 -44.27 -22.02 -20.11
CA HIS A 568 -44.88 -21.19 -19.07
C HIS A 568 -44.67 -19.68 -19.34
N ARG A 569 -43.47 -19.30 -19.79
CA ARG A 569 -43.15 -17.92 -20.14
C ARG A 569 -43.96 -17.43 -21.34
N VAL A 570 -44.05 -18.23 -22.40
CA VAL A 570 -44.83 -17.91 -23.59
C VAL A 570 -46.31 -17.70 -23.21
N ARG A 571 -46.93 -18.64 -22.47
CA ARG A 571 -48.31 -18.50 -22.00
C ARG A 571 -48.55 -17.28 -21.13
N SER A 572 -47.55 -16.92 -20.28
CA SER A 572 -47.66 -15.71 -19.44
C SER A 572 -47.59 -14.44 -20.29
N ARG A 573 -46.81 -14.41 -21.37
CA ARG A 573 -46.73 -13.28 -22.31
C ARG A 573 -47.99 -13.14 -23.13
N GLU A 574 -48.48 -14.24 -23.68
CA GLU A 574 -49.73 -14.25 -24.43
C GLU A 574 -50.88 -13.73 -23.56
N ARG A 575 -50.97 -14.19 -22.31
CA ARG A 575 -51.98 -13.71 -21.36
C ARG A 575 -51.81 -12.20 -21.06
N TYR A 576 -50.58 -11.69 -20.93
CA TYR A 576 -50.31 -10.28 -20.72
C TYR A 576 -50.67 -9.42 -21.95
N GLN A 577 -50.38 -9.93 -23.17
CA GLN A 577 -50.75 -9.26 -24.41
C GLN A 577 -52.27 -9.26 -24.61
N MET A 578 -52.95 -10.37 -24.37
CA MET A 578 -54.41 -10.42 -24.40
C MET A 578 -55.06 -9.45 -23.40
N MET A 579 -54.45 -9.31 -22.21
CA MET A 579 -54.88 -8.28 -21.23
C MET A 579 -54.69 -6.87 -21.77
N LYS A 580 -53.54 -6.60 -22.40
CA LYS A 580 -53.20 -5.28 -22.95
C LYS A 580 -54.08 -4.90 -24.15
N ASN A 581 -54.46 -5.86 -24.95
CA ASN A 581 -55.34 -5.66 -26.11
C ASN A 581 -56.82 -5.66 -25.78
N GLY A 582 -57.20 -5.87 -24.50
CA GLY A 582 -58.62 -5.92 -24.09
C GLY A 582 -59.36 -7.21 -24.51
N GLU A 583 -58.66 -8.20 -25.06
CA GLU A 583 -59.22 -9.46 -25.56
C GLU A 583 -59.45 -10.51 -24.46
N HIS A 584 -58.95 -10.26 -23.26
CA HIS A 584 -59.12 -11.14 -22.11
C HIS A 584 -60.44 -10.78 -21.40
N THR A 585 -61.45 -11.58 -21.52
CA THR A 585 -62.67 -11.50 -20.68
C THR A 585 -62.30 -11.87 -19.26
N VAL A 586 -62.17 -10.84 -18.42
CA VAL A 586 -61.89 -10.99 -17.01
C VAL A 586 -63.15 -11.56 -16.37
N GLY A 587 -63.09 -12.78 -15.85
CA GLY A 587 -64.19 -13.36 -15.08
C GLY A 587 -64.73 -12.44 -13.99
N GLN A 588 -66.00 -12.59 -13.64
CA GLN A 588 -66.60 -11.77 -12.56
C GLN A 588 -65.74 -11.83 -11.29
N PRO A 589 -65.57 -10.70 -10.61
CA PRO A 589 -64.78 -10.68 -9.39
C PRO A 589 -65.45 -11.53 -8.31
N PHE A 590 -64.63 -12.28 -7.56
CA PHE A 590 -65.10 -13.01 -6.38
C PHE A 590 -65.41 -12.06 -5.24
N LYS A 591 -66.57 -12.20 -4.61
CA LYS A 591 -66.87 -11.52 -3.33
C LYS A 591 -66.18 -12.28 -2.21
N LEU A 592 -65.25 -11.68 -1.53
CA LEU A 592 -64.40 -12.27 -0.50
C LEU A 592 -64.50 -11.46 0.78
N THR A 593 -64.37 -12.12 1.91
CA THR A 593 -64.32 -11.45 3.22
C THR A 593 -62.91 -11.29 3.70
N CYS A 594 -62.50 -10.07 4.08
CA CYS A 594 -61.15 -9.78 4.55
C CYS A 594 -60.86 -10.42 5.89
N LYS A 595 -59.84 -11.28 5.99
CA LYS A 595 -59.45 -11.93 7.26
C LYS A 595 -58.99 -10.96 8.36
N CYS A 596 -58.63 -9.72 8.03
CA CYS A 596 -58.19 -8.73 9.02
C CYS A 596 -59.30 -7.82 9.56
N CYS A 597 -60.17 -7.32 8.66
CA CYS A 597 -61.18 -6.30 9.08
C CYS A 597 -62.62 -6.77 8.93
N GLY A 598 -62.87 -8.00 8.42
CA GLY A 598 -64.19 -8.57 8.24
C GLY A 598 -65.00 -7.94 7.10
N LYS A 599 -64.50 -6.94 6.39
CA LYS A 599 -65.22 -6.27 5.30
C LYS A 599 -65.26 -7.14 4.05
N GLU A 600 -66.39 -7.18 3.39
CA GLU A 600 -66.50 -7.77 2.05
C GLU A 600 -65.75 -6.89 1.04
N PHE A 601 -65.08 -7.53 0.10
CA PHE A 601 -64.36 -6.86 -1.00
C PHE A 601 -64.37 -7.76 -2.24
N GLU A 602 -64.22 -7.13 -3.37
CA GLU A 602 -64.13 -7.84 -4.63
C GLU A 602 -62.70 -8.04 -5.05
N SER A 603 -62.33 -9.27 -5.43
CA SER A 603 -61.01 -9.58 -5.95
C SER A 603 -61.10 -10.52 -7.14
N ARG A 604 -60.22 -10.32 -8.12
CA ARG A 604 -60.12 -11.18 -9.29
C ARG A 604 -59.40 -12.51 -8.99
N ASN A 605 -58.84 -12.67 -7.83
CA ASN A 605 -58.17 -13.86 -7.38
C ASN A 605 -58.90 -14.44 -6.17
N SER A 606 -59.46 -15.64 -6.29
CA SER A 606 -60.18 -16.33 -5.21
C SER A 606 -59.34 -16.61 -3.97
N ALA A 607 -58.00 -16.64 -4.11
CA ALA A 607 -57.08 -16.83 -3.00
C ALA A 607 -56.70 -15.54 -2.23
N THR A 608 -57.28 -14.39 -2.61
CA THR A 608 -57.02 -13.12 -1.92
C THR A 608 -57.67 -13.09 -0.55
N MET A 609 -56.91 -13.00 0.50
CA MET A 609 -57.43 -13.06 1.89
C MET A 609 -57.63 -11.69 2.54
N TYR A 610 -57.18 -10.61 1.93
CA TYR A 610 -57.15 -9.27 2.49
C TYR A 610 -57.63 -8.21 1.49
N CYS A 611 -58.48 -7.29 1.93
CA CYS A 611 -59.03 -6.22 1.08
C CYS A 611 -57.99 -5.15 0.65
N SER A 612 -56.88 -5.05 1.36
CA SER A 612 -55.81 -4.11 1.03
C SER A 612 -54.44 -4.59 1.57
N PRO A 613 -53.35 -4.04 1.05
CA PRO A 613 -52.00 -4.29 1.59
C PRO A 613 -51.88 -3.90 3.08
N ASN A 614 -52.58 -2.87 3.49
CA ASN A 614 -52.61 -2.43 4.89
C ASN A 614 -53.29 -3.45 5.80
N CYS A 615 -54.39 -4.08 5.38
CA CYS A 615 -55.04 -5.15 6.12
C CYS A 615 -54.15 -6.40 6.21
N ARG A 616 -53.49 -6.75 5.15
CA ARG A 616 -52.47 -7.82 5.16
C ARG A 616 -51.39 -7.56 6.18
N ALA A 617 -50.74 -6.37 6.14
CA ALA A 617 -49.68 -5.96 7.07
C ALA A 617 -50.19 -5.92 8.51
N ARG A 618 -51.43 -5.44 8.74
CA ARG A 618 -52.05 -5.39 10.08
C ARG A 618 -52.29 -6.79 10.65
N PHE A 619 -52.78 -7.72 9.84
CA PHE A 619 -53.00 -9.11 10.25
C PHE A 619 -51.68 -9.77 10.68
N TYR A 620 -50.66 -9.71 9.86
CA TYR A 620 -49.34 -10.30 10.21
C TYR A 620 -48.70 -9.62 11.41
N ARG A 621 -48.90 -8.30 11.60
CA ARG A 621 -48.44 -7.63 12.82
C ARG A 621 -49.18 -8.11 14.07
N GLN A 622 -50.50 -8.39 13.96
CA GLN A 622 -51.31 -8.92 15.06
C GLN A 622 -50.93 -10.34 15.41
N GLU A 623 -50.72 -11.20 14.41
CA GLU A 623 -50.24 -12.57 14.62
C GLU A 623 -48.84 -12.59 15.23
N ALA A 624 -47.90 -11.85 14.69
CA ALA A 624 -46.57 -11.69 15.25
C ALA A 624 -46.55 -11.06 16.67
N ALA A 625 -47.57 -10.25 17.01
CA ALA A 625 -47.74 -9.73 18.35
C ALA A 625 -48.28 -10.78 19.33
N LYS A 626 -49.17 -11.69 18.89
CA LYS A 626 -49.63 -12.84 19.67
C LYS A 626 -48.50 -13.83 19.97
N GLU A 627 -47.72 -14.17 19.01
CA GLU A 627 -46.54 -15.06 19.17
C GLU A 627 -45.47 -14.49 20.10
N ARG A 628 -45.36 -13.16 20.18
CA ARG A 628 -44.42 -12.45 21.05
C ARG A 628 -44.98 -12.11 22.42
N SER A 629 -46.27 -12.40 22.67
CA SER A 629 -46.89 -12.13 23.97
C SER A 629 -46.25 -13.01 25.06
N ARG A 630 -45.88 -12.38 26.14
CA ARG A 630 -45.29 -13.06 27.31
C ARG A 630 -45.84 -12.45 28.58
N GLU A 631 -45.97 -13.28 29.59
CA GLU A 631 -46.30 -12.80 30.93
C GLU A 631 -45.10 -12.10 31.56
N VAL A 632 -45.33 -10.88 32.04
CA VAL A 632 -44.32 -10.08 32.69
C VAL A 632 -44.88 -9.51 33.98
N VAL A 633 -44.10 -9.54 35.05
CA VAL A 633 -44.47 -8.91 36.33
C VAL A 633 -44.13 -7.43 36.25
N CYS A 634 -45.10 -6.59 36.57
CA CYS A 634 -44.94 -5.13 36.57
C CYS A 634 -43.91 -4.68 37.60
N GLY A 635 -42.84 -4.01 37.14
CA GLY A 635 -41.74 -3.55 38.01
C GLY A 635 -42.14 -2.42 39.00
N ASN A 636 -43.44 -1.98 39.04
CA ASN A 636 -43.92 -1.03 40.00
C ASN A 636 -44.97 -1.58 40.95
N CYS A 637 -45.99 -2.27 40.45
CA CYS A 637 -47.12 -2.75 41.29
C CYS A 637 -47.12 -4.25 41.52
N GLY A 638 -46.19 -5.03 40.97
CA GLY A 638 -46.08 -6.47 41.16
C GLY A 638 -47.14 -7.31 40.41
N LYS A 639 -48.10 -6.72 39.73
CA LYS A 639 -49.17 -7.44 39.01
C LYS A 639 -48.62 -8.05 37.72
N THR A 640 -49.02 -9.27 37.42
CA THR A 640 -48.69 -9.93 36.17
C THR A 640 -49.54 -9.36 35.03
N PHE A 641 -48.96 -9.10 33.88
CA PHE A 641 -49.64 -8.63 32.69
C PHE A 641 -48.98 -9.18 31.42
N ILE A 642 -49.68 -9.17 30.31
CA ILE A 642 -49.18 -9.66 29.03
C ILE A 642 -48.48 -8.55 28.27
N ALA A 643 -47.17 -8.69 28.03
CA ALA A 643 -46.38 -7.75 27.23
C ALA A 643 -46.17 -8.26 25.82
N THR A 644 -46.39 -7.42 24.83
CA THR A 644 -46.17 -7.70 23.40
C THR A 644 -44.78 -7.26 22.85
N ARG A 645 -44.03 -6.51 23.66
CA ARG A 645 -42.70 -6.01 23.34
C ARG A 645 -41.70 -6.39 24.44
N LYS A 646 -40.45 -6.61 24.06
CA LYS A 646 -39.38 -6.99 24.99
C LYS A 646 -39.04 -5.93 26.04
N ASP A 647 -39.27 -4.65 25.71
CA ASP A 647 -38.92 -3.48 26.52
C ASP A 647 -40.00 -3.03 27.51
N VAL A 648 -41.20 -3.61 27.47
CA VAL A 648 -42.31 -3.25 28.37
C VAL A 648 -42.11 -3.91 29.73
N LYS A 649 -41.91 -3.07 30.75
CA LYS A 649 -41.64 -3.45 32.16
C LYS A 649 -42.78 -3.06 33.10
N TYR A 650 -43.80 -2.35 32.64
CA TYR A 650 -44.89 -1.79 33.47
C TYR A 650 -46.26 -2.07 32.85
N CYS A 651 -47.27 -2.40 33.66
CA CYS A 651 -48.58 -2.82 33.19
C CYS A 651 -49.42 -1.68 32.62
N CYS A 652 -49.21 -0.42 33.05
CA CYS A 652 -49.91 0.78 32.60
C CYS A 652 -49.00 2.02 32.64
N GLU A 653 -49.46 3.13 32.08
CA GLU A 653 -48.71 4.38 32.06
C GLU A 653 -48.52 4.97 33.47
N GLU A 654 -49.48 4.80 34.36
CA GLU A 654 -49.38 5.25 35.74
C GLU A 654 -48.25 4.52 36.48
N CYS A 655 -48.13 3.21 36.29
CA CYS A 655 -47.03 2.45 36.86
C CYS A 655 -45.67 2.84 36.30
N ARG A 656 -45.60 3.16 35.02
CA ARG A 656 -44.39 3.66 34.36
C ARG A 656 -43.98 5.03 34.91
N TYR A 657 -44.97 5.93 35.09
CA TYR A 657 -44.73 7.25 35.63
C TYR A 657 -44.30 7.23 37.09
N ALA A 658 -44.97 6.41 37.92
CA ALA A 658 -44.58 6.20 39.31
C ALA A 658 -43.15 5.66 39.48
N ALA A 659 -42.75 4.71 38.64
CA ALA A 659 -41.40 4.19 38.62
C ALA A 659 -40.37 5.23 38.15
N GLN A 660 -40.75 6.13 37.25
CA GLN A 660 -39.90 7.21 36.79
C GLN A 660 -39.65 8.25 37.90
N ILE A 661 -40.69 8.62 38.64
CA ILE A 661 -40.57 9.53 39.79
C ILE A 661 -39.66 8.93 40.86
N ARG A 662 -39.82 7.63 41.17
CA ARG A 662 -38.97 6.95 42.16
C ARG A 662 -37.50 7.00 41.76
N ARG A 663 -37.15 6.68 40.51
CA ARG A 663 -35.79 6.75 39.99
C ARG A 663 -35.21 8.17 40.01
N GLN A 664 -36.05 9.17 39.70
CA GLN A 664 -35.62 10.58 39.82
C GLN A 664 -35.34 10.97 41.28
N GLY A 665 -36.14 10.46 42.21
CA GLY A 665 -35.94 10.65 43.65
C GLY A 665 -34.63 10.02 44.14
N GLU A 666 -34.37 8.76 43.74
CA GLU A 666 -33.14 8.02 44.05
C GLU A 666 -31.91 8.73 43.47
N ARG A 667 -32.01 9.19 42.24
CA ARG A 667 -30.91 9.94 41.57
C ARG A 667 -30.63 11.28 42.27
N LYS A 668 -31.69 11.98 42.72
CA LYS A 668 -31.53 13.22 43.51
C LYS A 668 -30.93 12.95 44.89
N LYS A 669 -31.27 11.79 45.51
CA LYS A 669 -30.69 11.39 46.77
C LYS A 669 -29.21 11.01 46.62
N ALA A 670 -28.85 10.21 45.61
CA ALA A 670 -27.49 9.88 45.32
C ALA A 670 -26.61 11.12 45.03
N LEU A 671 -27.17 12.10 44.27
CA LEU A 671 -26.48 13.35 43.99
C LEU A 671 -26.27 14.24 45.20
N ARG A 672 -27.17 14.12 46.22
CA ARG A 672 -27.03 14.80 47.52
C ARG A 672 -25.97 14.13 48.38
N GLU A 673 -25.96 12.82 48.39
CA GLU A 673 -24.95 12.00 49.11
C GLU A 673 -23.53 12.21 48.50
N GLU A 674 -23.41 12.27 47.18
CA GLU A 674 -22.18 12.60 46.47
C GLU A 674 -21.69 14.04 46.76
N LYS A 675 -22.61 14.99 46.82
CA LYS A 675 -22.29 16.39 47.23
C LYS A 675 -21.93 16.50 48.72
N GLN A 676 -22.48 15.67 49.60
CA GLN A 676 -22.09 15.62 50.99
C GLN A 676 -20.75 14.95 51.20
N ALA A 677 -20.44 13.90 50.44
CA ALA A 677 -19.15 13.24 50.45
C ALA A 677 -18.01 14.15 49.95
N SER A 678 -18.31 14.99 48.96
CA SER A 678 -17.32 15.97 48.42
C SER A 678 -17.13 17.22 49.31
N ALA A 679 -17.90 17.37 50.40
CA ALA A 679 -17.79 18.50 51.33
C ALA A 679 -17.07 18.16 52.65
N LEU A 680 -16.56 16.95 52.83
CA LEU A 680 -15.76 16.55 53.99
C LEU A 680 -14.29 16.95 53.80
N PRO A 681 -13.62 17.49 54.84
CA PRO A 681 -12.24 17.91 54.75
C PRO A 681 -11.30 16.72 54.61
N GLU A 682 -10.22 16.90 53.84
CA GLU A 682 -9.21 15.91 53.38
C GLU A 682 -8.60 14.93 54.40
N LYS A 683 -8.94 15.08 55.70
CA LYS A 683 -8.41 14.19 56.75
C LYS A 683 -9.25 12.94 57.00
N GLU A 684 -10.41 12.80 56.44
CA GLU A 684 -11.25 11.60 56.59
C GLU A 684 -11.37 10.76 55.32
N GLN A 685 -10.80 11.20 54.17
CA GLN A 685 -10.81 10.45 52.93
C GLN A 685 -9.81 9.30 52.85
N THR A 686 -8.82 9.26 53.73
CA THR A 686 -7.78 8.23 53.77
C THR A 686 -8.17 6.93 54.47
N LEU A 687 -9.34 6.82 55.03
CA LEU A 687 -9.84 5.63 55.75
C LEU A 687 -10.84 4.79 54.97
N LEU A 688 -11.25 5.21 53.76
CA LEU A 688 -12.27 4.49 52.97
C LEU A 688 -11.72 3.80 51.70
N ASP A 689 -10.43 3.95 51.40
CA ASP A 689 -9.79 3.36 50.23
C ASP A 689 -8.84 2.21 50.53
N THR A 690 -9.13 1.40 51.53
CA THR A 690 -8.48 0.11 51.68
C THR A 690 -9.38 -1.01 51.14
N PRO A 691 -9.01 -1.71 50.07
CA PRO A 691 -9.73 -2.86 49.59
C PRO A 691 -9.61 -3.98 50.63
N PRO A 692 -10.67 -4.80 50.84
CA PRO A 692 -10.61 -5.93 51.74
C PRO A 692 -9.54 -6.95 51.29
N ALA A 693 -8.77 -7.41 52.25
CA ALA A 693 -7.74 -8.44 52.03
C ALA A 693 -8.39 -9.70 51.45
N GLU A 694 -7.87 -10.16 50.34
CA GLU A 694 -8.17 -11.49 49.82
C GLU A 694 -7.64 -12.54 50.75
N GLU A 695 -8.53 -13.27 51.38
CA GLU A 695 -8.22 -14.53 52.03
C GLU A 695 -7.88 -15.57 50.98
N SER A 696 -6.64 -16.05 51.04
CA SER A 696 -6.12 -17.14 50.26
C SER A 696 -6.74 -18.47 50.75
N GLU A 697 -7.69 -19.02 50.01
CA GLU A 697 -8.00 -20.44 50.11
C GLU A 697 -7.10 -21.24 49.15
N GLN A 698 -6.10 -21.87 49.74
CA GLN A 698 -5.46 -23.06 49.17
C GLN A 698 -6.41 -24.23 49.31
N GLU A 699 -6.93 -24.78 48.26
CA GLU A 699 -7.34 -26.19 48.25
C GLU A 699 -6.72 -26.92 47.08
N GLN A 700 -5.96 -27.92 47.51
CA GLN A 700 -5.47 -29.07 46.77
C GLN A 700 -6.57 -29.72 45.91
N LYS A 701 -6.22 -30.15 44.71
CA LYS A 701 -6.54 -31.50 44.23
C LYS A 701 -5.71 -31.88 43.01
N THR A 702 -4.90 -32.90 43.25
CA THR A 702 -4.40 -33.91 42.34
C THR A 702 -5.51 -34.60 41.54
N ALA A 703 -5.38 -34.66 40.24
CA ALA A 703 -5.45 -35.85 39.39
C ALA A 703 -5.25 -35.41 37.92
#